data_ace5018f916267904bc1b9ff71f4c849
#
_entry.id   ace5018f916267904bc1b9ff71f4c849
#
_cell.length_a   1.000
_cell.length_b   1.000
_cell.length_c   1.000
_cell.angle_alpha   90.00
_cell.angle_beta   90.00
_cell.angle_gamma   90.00
#
_symmetry.space_group_name_H-M   'P 1'
#
loop_
_entity.id
_entity.type
_entity.pdbx_description
1 polymer ?
#
loop_
_entity_poly.entity_id
_entity_poly.type
_entity_poly.pdbx_seq_one_letter_code
_entity_poly.pdbx_strand_id
1 'polypeptide(L)'
;MLHWANKDQYYTKSGESFSNYAFTLENGKKVQFRLVEADTAKDNRKDNEQARVFALIEPRIKTETDENGDEIQMDILPFDIQCNLLTLRFEYKAVNKKEKQSDYITQTVERIQNFAIPDEFQGIFKAMPTEKSKNRTLLEKYLTDYTAKNTADYFIHKNLGKFLNQELDFYIKNEVMNLDNIQDSTDFSHIEQNLQTIKTIKTVAKEIIAFLAQLEDFQKKLWLKKKFVAGCHYLITLDHLTEAQVQAALDNPKQTTQWQSLFNVNTSDLNTAELCKNYPHLVVDTSLFEPKFQAEVLGNLSDLDKQTDGLLIHSDNFQALNLLQERYKEQVKCIYIDPPYNTNASEIIYKNGYKHSSWLSLIHSRLELCHKLQSNNGIISVAIDDYEVTKLVECMNTIYGQDNQLGIVAVRINPKGRMTTRKVSLVHEYSIFYGKSELSIIQKLPENPEDKTHNYKKDENGEWYLPVNLRKQGVDSDAKKSDGSYYDRFYPIYFCPKTKKVSTKEILDIQILPIDNSGQERIWRRSKDVIDDMFNSGDIWVNETSNGYQVYFKFKGGLSGKMVQSIWYDSKYSASDYGTKILDNTIGVRELFSYPKSPFTVIDNIRSISSENTGIVLDFFAGSGTTAHAVINLNREDNGNRKYILVEQGEYFDSVLK
;
A
#
# COMPACT_ATOMS: atom_id res chain seq x y z
N MET A 1 24.57 -1.22 -4.13
CA MET A 1 24.41 -1.84 -5.46
C MET A 1 23.15 -1.29 -6.05
N LEU A 2 23.18 -0.81 -7.27
CA LEU A 2 22.02 -0.20 -7.93
C LEU A 2 20.99 -1.28 -8.30
N HIS A 3 19.71 -0.94 -8.32
CA HIS A 3 18.62 -1.83 -8.71
C HIS A 3 18.87 -2.55 -10.05
N TRP A 4 19.50 -1.89 -11.00
CA TRP A 4 19.88 -2.46 -12.30
C TRP A 4 20.62 -3.79 -12.23
N ALA A 5 21.38 -4.05 -11.17
CA ALA A 5 22.05 -5.33 -10.97
C ALA A 5 21.08 -6.46 -10.56
N ASN A 6 19.92 -6.13 -10.00
CA ASN A 6 18.94 -7.09 -9.48
C ASN A 6 17.66 -7.17 -10.32
N LYS A 7 17.47 -6.34 -11.36
CA LYS A 7 16.27 -6.36 -12.22
C LYS A 7 16.03 -7.71 -12.91
N ASP A 8 17.09 -8.46 -13.16
CA ASP A 8 17.05 -9.77 -13.80
C ASP A 8 16.90 -10.91 -12.77
N GLN A 9 16.47 -10.59 -11.56
CA GLN A 9 16.27 -11.54 -10.48
C GLN A 9 14.86 -11.42 -9.90
N TYR A 10 14.30 -12.56 -9.48
CA TYR A 10 13.13 -12.58 -8.62
C TYR A 10 13.57 -12.54 -7.17
N TYR A 11 13.04 -11.63 -6.39
CA TYR A 11 13.19 -11.68 -4.94
C TYR A 11 12.18 -12.69 -4.39
N THR A 12 12.70 -13.79 -3.82
CA THR A 12 11.86 -14.95 -3.44
C THR A 12 11.49 -15.00 -1.98
N LYS A 13 12.00 -14.09 -1.17
CA LYS A 13 11.66 -14.02 0.25
C LYS A 13 10.28 -13.37 0.38
N SER A 14 9.27 -14.23 0.52
CA SER A 14 7.89 -13.87 0.73
C SER A 14 7.66 -13.60 2.19
N GLY A 15 7.99 -12.60 2.81
CA GLY A 15 7.74 -12.36 4.22
C GLY A 15 8.21 -10.98 4.60
N GLU A 16 7.27 -10.08 4.73
CA GLU A 16 7.50 -8.78 5.32
C GLU A 16 7.73 -8.90 6.83
N SER A 17 7.29 -10.03 7.43
CA SER A 17 7.47 -10.35 8.85
C SER A 17 8.59 -11.38 9.10
N PHE A 18 9.19 -11.33 10.27
CA PHE A 18 10.09 -12.37 10.74
C PHE A 18 9.33 -13.68 10.91
N SER A 19 9.83 -14.74 10.29
CA SER A 19 9.20 -16.05 10.38
C SER A 19 9.67 -16.81 11.63
N ASN A 20 8.73 -17.40 12.35
CA ASN A 20 9.06 -18.43 13.33
C ASN A 20 9.68 -19.66 12.64
N TYR A 21 10.42 -20.45 13.40
CA TYR A 21 11.10 -21.65 12.91
C TYR A 21 10.79 -22.83 13.81
N ALA A 22 10.38 -23.95 13.25
CA ALA A 22 10.10 -25.14 14.03
C ALA A 22 10.72 -26.37 13.38
N PHE A 23 11.14 -27.33 14.20
CA PHE A 23 11.64 -28.62 13.77
C PHE A 23 11.23 -29.73 14.75
N THR A 24 11.32 -30.98 14.29
CA THR A 24 10.95 -32.16 15.09
C THR A 24 12.19 -32.98 15.42
N LEU A 25 12.33 -33.34 16.65
CA LEU A 25 13.38 -34.28 17.14
C LEU A 25 13.06 -35.72 16.72
N GLU A 26 14.06 -36.59 16.75
CA GLU A 26 13.91 -38.01 16.39
C GLU A 26 12.86 -38.74 17.24
N ASN A 27 12.63 -38.30 18.47
CA ASN A 27 11.61 -38.84 19.38
C ASN A 27 10.21 -38.24 19.17
N GLY A 28 10.01 -37.44 18.11
CA GLY A 28 8.70 -36.82 17.78
C GLY A 28 8.38 -35.55 18.53
N LYS A 29 9.21 -35.09 19.47
CA LYS A 29 9.02 -33.80 20.17
C LYS A 29 9.36 -32.65 19.23
N LYS A 30 8.64 -31.53 19.38
CA LYS A 30 8.82 -30.32 18.56
C LYS A 30 9.57 -29.24 19.30
N VAL A 31 10.41 -28.52 18.59
CA VAL A 31 11.12 -27.34 19.07
C VAL A 31 10.78 -26.17 18.17
N GLN A 32 10.41 -25.03 18.75
CA GLN A 32 10.05 -23.81 18.02
C GLN A 32 10.91 -22.63 18.48
N PHE A 33 11.40 -21.87 17.54
CA PHE A 33 12.00 -20.56 17.76
C PHE A 33 10.96 -19.48 17.44
N ARG A 34 10.65 -18.65 18.42
CA ARG A 34 9.64 -17.59 18.31
C ARG A 34 10.27 -16.24 18.59
N LEU A 35 10.07 -15.29 17.68
CA LEU A 35 10.41 -13.90 17.92
C LEU A 35 9.29 -13.26 18.75
N VAL A 36 9.62 -12.65 19.86
CA VAL A 36 8.67 -11.99 20.78
C VAL A 36 8.81 -10.47 20.73
N GLU A 37 9.95 -9.98 20.32
CA GLU A 37 10.21 -8.54 20.16
C GLU A 37 11.26 -8.31 19.08
N ALA A 38 11.02 -7.28 18.28
CA ALA A 38 12.00 -6.77 17.34
C ALA A 38 12.28 -5.31 17.67
N ASP A 39 13.53 -4.99 18.00
CA ASP A 39 13.99 -3.61 18.09
C ASP A 39 14.09 -3.03 16.69
N THR A 40 12.98 -2.51 16.23
CA THR A 40 12.86 -1.76 14.97
C THR A 40 12.94 -0.27 15.29
N ALA A 41 14.00 0.12 16.00
CA ALA A 41 14.38 1.50 16.34
C ALA A 41 13.21 2.51 16.44
N LYS A 42 12.58 2.58 17.61
CA LYS A 42 11.61 3.64 17.99
C LYS A 42 12.22 5.06 17.94
N ASP A 43 13.51 5.19 17.75
CA ASP A 43 14.21 6.47 17.84
C ASP A 43 14.95 6.78 16.53
N ASN A 44 14.35 7.62 15.69
CA ASN A 44 14.98 8.24 14.52
C ASN A 44 16.22 9.11 14.90
N ARG A 45 16.63 9.14 16.17
CA ARG A 45 17.72 9.96 16.70
C ARG A 45 19.06 9.22 16.74
N LYS A 46 19.10 7.91 16.53
CA LYS A 46 20.33 7.13 16.57
C LYS A 46 20.68 6.55 15.20
N ASP A 47 21.95 6.56 14.90
CA ASP A 47 22.56 6.05 13.68
C ASP A 47 22.01 4.67 13.29
N ASN A 48 21.39 4.59 12.12
CA ASN A 48 20.87 3.37 11.52
C ASN A 48 21.97 2.36 11.08
N GLU A 49 23.21 2.63 11.44
CA GLU A 49 24.37 1.80 11.13
C GLU A 49 24.68 0.72 12.20
N GLN A 50 23.85 0.58 13.23
CA GLN A 50 24.04 -0.46 14.23
C GLN A 50 23.71 -1.84 13.65
N ALA A 51 24.60 -2.81 13.89
CA ALA A 51 24.32 -4.21 13.60
C ALA A 51 23.16 -4.69 14.48
N ARG A 52 22.33 -5.59 13.97
CA ARG A 52 21.23 -6.20 14.73
C ARG A 52 21.37 -7.71 14.71
N VAL A 53 21.02 -8.34 15.83
CA VAL A 53 21.14 -9.80 16.03
C VAL A 53 19.89 -10.37 16.67
N PHE A 54 19.64 -11.65 16.41
CA PHE A 54 18.69 -12.44 17.18
C PHE A 54 19.38 -12.92 18.46
N ALA A 55 18.83 -12.55 19.61
CA ALA A 55 19.29 -12.96 20.92
C ALA A 55 18.18 -13.64 21.70
N LEU A 56 18.53 -14.64 22.50
CA LEU A 56 17.60 -15.25 23.46
C LEU A 56 17.21 -14.18 24.48
N ILE A 57 15.92 -14.00 24.75
CA ILE A 57 15.46 -12.97 25.70
C ILE A 57 15.97 -13.23 27.12
N GLU A 58 16.05 -12.15 27.89
CA GLU A 58 16.17 -12.25 29.35
C GLU A 58 14.78 -12.44 29.97
N PRO A 59 14.69 -13.16 31.11
CA PRO A 59 13.43 -13.22 31.87
C PRO A 59 12.96 -11.80 32.22
N ARG A 60 11.71 -11.50 31.92
CA ARG A 60 11.13 -10.19 32.20
C ARG A 60 9.64 -10.27 32.49
N ILE A 61 9.13 -9.31 33.21
CA ILE A 61 7.70 -9.15 33.47
C ILE A 61 7.14 -8.21 32.41
N LYS A 62 6.11 -8.64 31.72
CA LYS A 62 5.31 -7.79 30.83
C LYS A 62 4.01 -7.45 31.52
N THR A 63 3.70 -6.16 31.64
CA THR A 63 2.43 -5.69 32.13
C THR A 63 1.51 -5.48 30.93
N GLU A 64 0.40 -6.17 30.89
CA GLU A 64 -0.67 -5.97 29.91
C GLU A 64 -1.93 -5.53 30.64
N THR A 65 -2.73 -4.68 30.02
CA THR A 65 -4.02 -4.27 30.56
C THR A 65 -5.08 -5.24 30.02
N ASP A 66 -5.84 -5.86 30.89
CA ASP A 66 -6.92 -6.78 30.52
C ASP A 66 -8.15 -6.03 29.95
N GLU A 67 -9.17 -6.80 29.56
CA GLU A 67 -10.42 -6.27 29.02
C GLU A 67 -11.20 -5.38 30.01
N ASN A 68 -10.90 -5.48 31.32
CA ASN A 68 -11.52 -4.70 32.38
C ASN A 68 -10.72 -3.43 32.73
N GLY A 69 -9.54 -3.25 32.14
CA GLY A 69 -8.64 -2.14 32.47
C GLY A 69 -7.67 -2.42 33.61
N ASP A 70 -7.61 -3.67 34.09
CA ASP A 70 -6.70 -4.08 35.14
C ASP A 70 -5.33 -4.48 34.57
N GLU A 71 -4.25 -4.09 35.24
CA GLU A 71 -2.89 -4.46 34.87
C GLU A 71 -2.61 -5.91 35.27
N ILE A 72 -2.43 -6.79 34.27
CA ILE A 72 -1.98 -8.17 34.45
C ILE A 72 -0.48 -8.23 34.20
N GLN A 73 0.27 -8.75 35.15
CA GLN A 73 1.70 -9.03 35.00
C GLN A 73 1.91 -10.47 34.56
N MET A 74 2.56 -10.64 33.41
CA MET A 74 2.95 -11.95 32.88
C MET A 74 4.46 -12.10 32.83
N ASP A 75 4.98 -13.20 33.37
CA ASP A 75 6.37 -13.55 33.25
C ASP A 75 6.67 -14.06 31.83
N ILE A 76 7.52 -13.36 31.10
CA ILE A 76 8.03 -13.83 29.83
C ILE A 76 9.39 -14.47 30.05
N LEU A 77 9.40 -15.80 30.01
CA LEU A 77 10.62 -16.61 30.16
C LEU A 77 11.29 -16.87 28.79
N PRO A 78 12.62 -17.06 28.74
CA PRO A 78 13.34 -17.36 27.50
C PRO A 78 12.93 -18.67 26.85
N PHE A 79 12.38 -19.60 27.61
CA PHE A 79 11.80 -20.82 27.09
C PHE A 79 10.50 -21.21 27.82
N ASP A 80 9.69 -21.99 27.13
CA ASP A 80 8.43 -22.54 27.65
C ASP A 80 8.22 -23.94 27.07
N ILE A 81 7.63 -24.82 27.88
CA ILE A 81 7.37 -26.21 27.50
C ILE A 81 5.89 -26.48 27.68
N GLN A 82 5.20 -26.77 26.61
CA GLN A 82 3.80 -27.14 26.59
C GLN A 82 3.63 -28.48 25.89
N CYS A 83 3.24 -29.50 26.64
CA CYS A 83 3.04 -30.85 26.12
C CYS A 83 4.27 -31.39 25.34
N ASN A 84 4.18 -31.38 24.02
CA ASN A 84 5.21 -31.89 23.11
C ASN A 84 6.03 -30.79 22.41
N LEU A 85 5.92 -29.54 22.86
CA LEU A 85 6.55 -28.38 22.23
C LEU A 85 7.45 -27.63 23.21
N LEU A 86 8.73 -27.51 22.86
CA LEU A 86 9.68 -26.58 23.49
C LEU A 86 9.71 -25.30 22.65
N THR A 87 9.33 -24.19 23.24
CA THR A 87 9.40 -22.87 22.60
C THR A 87 10.56 -22.07 23.17
N LEU A 88 11.49 -21.65 22.33
CA LEU A 88 12.58 -20.73 22.66
C LEU A 88 12.24 -19.34 22.10
N ARG A 89 12.31 -18.31 22.99
CA ARG A 89 11.89 -16.94 22.65
C ARG A 89 13.08 -16.04 22.39
N PHE A 90 13.01 -15.32 21.29
CA PHE A 90 14.07 -14.45 20.80
C PHE A 90 13.59 -13.01 20.70
N GLU A 91 14.54 -12.08 20.82
CA GLU A 91 14.40 -10.67 20.44
C GLU A 91 15.37 -10.36 19.30
N TYR A 92 14.99 -9.45 18.41
CA TYR A 92 15.87 -8.90 17.38
C TYR A 92 16.31 -7.52 17.81
N LYS A 93 17.56 -7.36 18.28
CA LYS A 93 18.05 -6.14 18.93
C LYS A 93 19.28 -5.54 18.30
N ALA A 94 19.42 -4.22 18.46
CA ALA A 94 20.62 -3.50 18.05
C ALA A 94 21.80 -3.84 18.96
N VAL A 95 22.98 -4.02 18.35
CA VAL A 95 24.23 -4.32 19.02
C VAL A 95 25.39 -3.49 18.47
N ASN A 96 26.53 -3.50 19.16
CA ASN A 96 27.72 -2.81 18.67
C ASN A 96 28.22 -3.43 17.35
N LYS A 97 28.82 -2.60 16.47
CA LYS A 97 29.36 -3.05 15.15
C LYS A 97 30.35 -4.23 15.21
N LYS A 98 30.97 -4.48 16.37
CA LYS A 98 31.93 -5.56 16.56
C LYS A 98 31.30 -6.91 16.90
N GLU A 99 30.06 -6.91 17.35
CA GLU A 99 29.34 -8.11 17.77
C GLU A 99 28.73 -8.80 16.55
N LYS A 100 28.79 -10.15 16.55
CA LYS A 100 28.33 -10.95 15.43
C LYS A 100 27.20 -11.88 15.86
N GLN A 101 26.31 -12.22 14.93
CA GLN A 101 25.25 -13.20 15.17
C GLN A 101 25.78 -14.54 15.66
N SER A 102 26.97 -14.98 15.20
CA SER A 102 27.62 -16.20 15.65
C SER A 102 27.87 -16.25 17.16
N ASP A 103 28.26 -15.12 17.73
CA ASP A 103 28.58 -15.01 19.16
C ASP A 103 27.31 -15.19 20.01
N TYR A 104 26.21 -14.62 19.56
CA TYR A 104 24.88 -14.77 20.18
C TYR A 104 24.28 -16.16 20.02
N ILE A 105 24.59 -16.89 18.93
CA ILE A 105 24.22 -18.30 18.78
C ILE A 105 24.96 -19.14 19.81
N THR A 106 26.28 -18.94 19.96
CA THR A 106 27.10 -19.66 20.95
C THR A 106 26.59 -19.38 22.37
N GLN A 107 26.39 -18.12 22.74
CA GLN A 107 25.82 -17.73 24.04
C GLN A 107 24.48 -18.38 24.29
N THR A 108 23.60 -18.39 23.25
CA THR A 108 22.28 -19.03 23.36
C THR A 108 22.40 -20.53 23.66
N VAL A 109 23.29 -21.24 22.96
CA VAL A 109 23.50 -22.69 23.20
C VAL A 109 24.02 -22.94 24.62
N GLU A 110 25.00 -22.17 25.10
CA GLU A 110 25.55 -22.27 26.46
C GLU A 110 24.47 -21.97 27.52
N ARG A 111 23.66 -20.94 27.31
CA ARG A 111 22.56 -20.61 28.24
C ARG A 111 21.51 -21.71 28.30
N ILE A 112 21.11 -22.28 27.16
CA ILE A 112 20.12 -23.35 27.12
C ILE A 112 20.65 -24.64 27.74
N GLN A 113 21.95 -24.94 27.62
CA GLN A 113 22.59 -26.05 28.32
C GLN A 113 22.51 -25.94 29.86
N ASN A 114 22.52 -24.71 30.36
CA ASN A 114 22.42 -24.45 31.80
C ASN A 114 20.95 -24.41 32.31
N PHE A 115 19.95 -24.47 31.41
CA PHE A 115 18.57 -24.60 31.82
C PHE A 115 18.20 -26.05 32.10
N ALA A 116 17.35 -26.30 33.08
CA ALA A 116 16.81 -27.61 33.41
C ALA A 116 15.78 -28.06 32.34
N ILE A 117 16.26 -28.38 31.13
CA ILE A 117 15.42 -28.88 30.04
C ILE A 117 15.15 -30.36 30.27
N PRO A 118 13.90 -30.85 30.19
CA PRO A 118 13.54 -32.23 30.32
C PRO A 118 14.32 -33.17 29.38
N ASP A 119 14.59 -34.38 29.82
CA ASP A 119 15.37 -35.36 29.05
C ASP A 119 14.82 -35.64 27.65
N GLU A 120 13.52 -35.56 27.49
CA GLU A 120 12.83 -35.73 26.21
C GLU A 120 13.23 -34.68 25.14
N PHE A 121 13.78 -33.52 25.54
CA PHE A 121 14.27 -32.47 24.65
C PHE A 121 15.80 -32.42 24.56
N GLN A 122 16.54 -33.25 25.30
CA GLN A 122 18.03 -33.28 25.27
C GLN A 122 18.58 -33.56 23.86
N GLY A 123 17.78 -34.15 22.98
CA GLY A 123 18.14 -34.37 21.57
C GLY A 123 18.58 -33.12 20.80
N ILE A 124 18.26 -31.91 21.30
CA ILE A 124 18.75 -30.65 20.72
C ILE A 124 20.25 -30.49 20.78
N PHE A 125 20.93 -31.15 21.74
CA PHE A 125 22.39 -31.11 21.90
C PHE A 125 23.10 -32.22 21.14
N LYS A 126 22.39 -33.04 20.36
CA LYS A 126 22.98 -34.06 19.50
C LYS A 126 24.07 -33.44 18.62
N ALA A 127 25.26 -34.10 18.57
CA ALA A 127 26.36 -33.63 17.74
C ALA A 127 26.03 -33.67 16.25
N MET A 128 26.28 -32.55 15.57
CA MET A 128 26.11 -32.36 14.12
C MET A 128 27.38 -31.71 13.53
N PRO A 129 28.54 -32.37 13.57
CA PRO A 129 29.80 -31.77 13.19
C PRO A 129 29.86 -31.40 11.72
N THR A 130 30.62 -30.33 11.41
CA THR A 130 31.00 -29.93 10.06
C THR A 130 32.52 -29.80 9.97
N GLU A 131 33.07 -29.67 8.78
CA GLU A 131 34.51 -29.46 8.59
C GLU A 131 35.04 -28.23 9.36
N LYS A 132 34.23 -27.18 9.46
CA LYS A 132 34.58 -25.92 10.13
C LYS A 132 34.24 -25.89 11.61
N SER A 133 33.27 -26.68 12.09
CA SER A 133 32.83 -26.72 13.50
C SER A 133 32.64 -28.17 13.93
N LYS A 134 33.66 -28.72 14.62
CA LYS A 134 33.64 -30.12 15.06
C LYS A 134 32.67 -30.39 16.20
N ASN A 135 32.38 -29.38 17.01
CA ASN A 135 31.52 -29.46 18.20
C ASN A 135 30.10 -28.93 17.98
N ARG A 136 29.73 -28.67 16.72
CA ARG A 136 28.40 -28.12 16.39
C ARG A 136 27.30 -29.05 16.86
N THR A 137 26.30 -28.48 17.53
CA THR A 137 25.09 -29.20 17.98
C THR A 137 23.93 -29.05 16.98
N LEU A 138 22.90 -29.89 17.14
CA LEU A 138 21.65 -29.76 16.37
C LEU A 138 20.97 -28.41 16.62
N LEU A 139 20.95 -27.92 17.86
CA LEU A 139 20.46 -26.62 18.24
C LEU A 139 21.19 -25.51 17.49
N GLU A 140 22.52 -25.51 17.49
CA GLU A 140 23.34 -24.52 16.78
C GLU A 140 23.08 -24.54 15.28
N LYS A 141 22.88 -25.71 14.67
CA LYS A 141 22.48 -25.84 13.28
C LYS A 141 21.19 -25.10 13.02
N TYR A 142 20.12 -25.40 13.77
CA TYR A 142 18.81 -24.81 13.52
C TYR A 142 18.72 -23.35 13.94
N LEU A 143 19.48 -22.86 14.92
CA LEU A 143 19.64 -21.45 15.21
C LEU A 143 20.30 -20.71 14.04
N THR A 144 21.32 -21.31 13.43
CA THR A 144 21.94 -20.75 12.23
C THR A 144 20.95 -20.68 11.07
N ASP A 145 20.17 -21.73 10.85
CA ASP A 145 19.14 -21.78 9.82
C ASP A 145 18.03 -20.73 10.08
N TYR A 146 17.60 -20.59 11.34
CA TYR A 146 16.60 -19.59 11.76
C TYR A 146 17.08 -18.18 11.51
N THR A 147 18.27 -17.83 11.94
CA THR A 147 18.83 -16.49 11.76
C THR A 147 19.07 -16.18 10.28
N ALA A 148 19.63 -17.15 9.52
CA ALA A 148 19.83 -17.01 8.09
C ALA A 148 18.51 -16.83 7.34
N LYS A 149 17.47 -17.63 7.67
CA LYS A 149 16.14 -17.51 7.08
C LYS A 149 15.56 -16.09 7.25
N ASN A 150 15.84 -15.47 8.39
CA ASN A 150 15.30 -14.16 8.72
C ASN A 150 16.17 -12.99 8.22
N THR A 151 17.47 -13.16 8.01
CA THR A 151 18.41 -12.09 7.65
C THR A 151 18.91 -12.14 6.21
N ALA A 152 19.04 -13.34 5.62
CA ALA A 152 19.53 -13.47 4.26
C ALA A 152 18.47 -13.12 3.22
N ASP A 153 18.88 -12.44 2.17
CA ASP A 153 18.06 -12.21 0.98
C ASP A 153 18.27 -13.37 -0.01
N TYR A 154 17.17 -13.83 -0.61
CA TYR A 154 17.17 -14.91 -1.59
C TYR A 154 16.65 -14.43 -2.92
N PHE A 155 17.39 -14.72 -3.98
CA PHE A 155 17.05 -14.35 -5.34
C PHE A 155 17.09 -15.59 -6.25
N ILE A 156 16.26 -15.57 -7.27
CA ILE A 156 16.31 -16.50 -8.41
C ILE A 156 16.58 -15.66 -9.66
N HIS A 157 17.64 -15.99 -10.40
CA HIS A 157 17.98 -15.27 -11.61
C HIS A 157 17.02 -15.62 -12.76
N LYS A 158 16.51 -14.60 -13.48
CA LYS A 158 15.59 -14.81 -14.61
C LYS A 158 16.25 -15.60 -15.75
N ASN A 159 17.54 -15.38 -15.99
CA ASN A 159 18.36 -16.12 -16.98
C ASN A 159 19.83 -16.14 -16.58
N LEU A 160 20.19 -17.04 -15.65
CA LEU A 160 21.55 -17.15 -15.10
C LEU A 160 22.58 -17.53 -16.20
N GLY A 161 22.21 -18.43 -17.08
CA GLY A 161 23.13 -18.88 -18.14
C GLY A 161 23.58 -17.76 -19.06
N LYS A 162 22.65 -16.88 -19.49
CA LYS A 162 22.97 -15.71 -20.29
C LYS A 162 23.87 -14.75 -19.52
N PHE A 163 23.55 -14.45 -18.27
CA PHE A 163 24.32 -13.55 -17.42
C PHE A 163 25.76 -14.06 -17.25
N LEU A 164 25.95 -15.30 -16.83
CA LEU A 164 27.28 -15.86 -16.60
C LEU A 164 28.11 -15.98 -17.87
N ASN A 165 27.50 -16.24 -19.03
CA ASN A 165 28.23 -16.23 -20.31
C ASN A 165 28.71 -14.82 -20.68
N GLN A 166 27.89 -13.78 -20.41
CA GLN A 166 28.31 -12.39 -20.63
C GLN A 166 29.46 -11.98 -19.70
N GLU A 167 29.39 -12.37 -18.41
CA GLU A 167 30.46 -12.12 -17.44
C GLU A 167 31.75 -12.87 -17.82
N LEU A 168 31.63 -14.10 -18.29
CA LEU A 168 32.77 -14.87 -18.80
C LEU A 168 33.43 -14.18 -19.99
N ASP A 169 32.64 -13.72 -20.95
CA ASP A 169 33.16 -13.00 -22.11
C ASP A 169 33.81 -11.66 -21.71
N PHE A 170 33.21 -10.96 -20.75
CA PHE A 170 33.79 -9.73 -20.20
C PHE A 170 35.11 -9.99 -19.49
N TYR A 171 35.18 -11.02 -18.63
CA TYR A 171 36.39 -11.42 -17.94
C TYR A 171 37.51 -11.78 -18.92
N ILE A 172 37.20 -12.58 -19.93
CA ILE A 172 38.20 -12.99 -20.93
C ILE A 172 38.76 -11.79 -21.70
N LYS A 173 37.88 -10.84 -22.11
CA LYS A 173 38.30 -9.65 -22.85
C LYS A 173 39.14 -8.68 -22.06
N ASN A 174 38.84 -8.50 -20.77
CA ASN A 174 39.46 -7.45 -19.96
C ASN A 174 40.62 -7.95 -19.11
N GLU A 175 40.57 -9.21 -18.62
CA GLU A 175 41.56 -9.73 -17.70
C GLU A 175 42.54 -10.72 -18.37
N VAL A 176 42.05 -11.54 -19.32
CA VAL A 176 42.90 -12.57 -19.97
C VAL A 176 43.46 -12.05 -21.28
N MET A 177 42.68 -11.31 -22.05
CA MET A 177 43.14 -10.67 -23.31
C MET A 177 43.23 -9.16 -23.13
N ASN A 178 44.06 -8.68 -22.23
CA ASN A 178 44.31 -7.25 -22.13
C ASN A 178 45.09 -6.82 -23.39
N LEU A 179 44.43 -6.00 -24.23
CA LEU A 179 44.99 -5.54 -25.52
C LEU A 179 46.28 -4.73 -25.36
N ASP A 180 46.44 -4.02 -24.25
CA ASP A 180 47.66 -3.25 -23.96
C ASP A 180 48.86 -4.19 -23.75
N ASN A 181 48.66 -5.31 -23.06
CA ASN A 181 49.69 -6.34 -22.85
C ASN A 181 50.05 -7.11 -24.14
N ILE A 182 49.12 -7.17 -25.11
CA ILE A 182 49.36 -7.84 -26.40
C ILE A 182 50.14 -6.92 -27.37
N GLN A 183 49.86 -5.61 -27.31
CA GLN A 183 50.58 -4.64 -28.18
C GLN A 183 52.05 -4.45 -27.81
N ASP A 184 52.37 -4.60 -26.52
CA ASP A 184 53.74 -4.48 -26.02
C ASP A 184 54.54 -5.77 -26.10
N SER A 185 53.92 -6.91 -26.44
CA SER A 185 54.63 -8.19 -26.51
C SER A 185 55.32 -8.38 -27.86
N THR A 186 56.62 -8.44 -27.85
CA THR A 186 57.47 -8.77 -29.01
C THR A 186 57.52 -10.27 -29.36
N ASP A 187 56.89 -11.12 -28.56
CA ASP A 187 56.92 -12.57 -28.69
C ASP A 187 55.55 -13.19 -28.95
N PHE A 188 55.31 -13.66 -30.18
CA PHE A 188 54.03 -14.29 -30.60
C PHE A 188 53.75 -15.63 -29.86
N SER A 189 54.73 -16.28 -29.22
CA SER A 189 54.53 -17.51 -28.48
C SER A 189 53.61 -17.34 -27.28
N HIS A 190 53.64 -16.19 -26.63
CA HIS A 190 52.76 -15.86 -25.52
C HIS A 190 51.28 -15.67 -25.95
N ILE A 191 51.05 -15.21 -27.15
CA ILE A 191 49.67 -15.03 -27.71
C ILE A 191 49.04 -16.42 -27.94
N GLU A 192 49.80 -17.36 -28.48
CA GLU A 192 49.32 -18.74 -28.70
C GLU A 192 48.97 -19.45 -27.41
N GLN A 193 49.82 -19.31 -26.35
CA GLN A 193 49.57 -19.83 -25.03
C GLN A 193 48.30 -19.20 -24.40
N ASN A 194 48.14 -17.89 -24.54
CA ASN A 194 46.96 -17.20 -24.06
C ASN A 194 45.67 -17.66 -24.77
N LEU A 195 45.70 -17.88 -26.09
CA LEU A 195 44.58 -18.44 -26.84
C LEU A 195 44.23 -19.87 -26.41
N GLN A 196 45.24 -20.71 -26.12
CA GLN A 196 45.03 -22.04 -25.63
C GLN A 196 44.38 -22.02 -24.20
N THR A 197 44.86 -21.12 -23.34
CA THR A 197 44.32 -20.89 -22.02
C THR A 197 42.87 -20.45 -22.09
N ILE A 198 42.53 -19.48 -23.01
CA ILE A 198 41.16 -19.02 -23.20
C ILE A 198 40.24 -20.13 -23.68
N LYS A 199 40.70 -20.98 -24.60
CA LYS A 199 39.91 -22.14 -25.06
C LYS A 199 39.59 -23.08 -23.87
N THR A 200 40.58 -23.35 -23.04
CA THR A 200 40.41 -24.22 -21.87
C THR A 200 39.45 -23.60 -20.87
N ILE A 201 39.64 -22.31 -20.51
CA ILE A 201 38.76 -21.58 -19.62
C ILE A 201 37.32 -21.60 -20.17
N LYS A 202 37.12 -21.26 -21.46
CA LYS A 202 35.80 -21.28 -22.08
C LYS A 202 35.13 -22.64 -22.05
N THR A 203 35.88 -23.71 -22.32
CA THR A 203 35.32 -25.06 -22.33
C THR A 203 34.86 -25.46 -20.92
N VAL A 204 35.71 -25.33 -19.92
CA VAL A 204 35.37 -25.68 -18.54
C VAL A 204 34.28 -24.79 -17.98
N ALA A 205 34.41 -23.48 -18.16
CA ALA A 205 33.43 -22.54 -17.65
C ALA A 205 32.03 -22.73 -18.28
N LYS A 206 31.92 -23.04 -19.59
CA LYS A 206 30.64 -23.33 -20.23
C LYS A 206 29.90 -24.52 -19.64
N GLU A 207 30.60 -25.59 -19.33
CA GLU A 207 30.03 -26.78 -18.66
C GLU A 207 29.52 -26.41 -17.27
N ILE A 208 30.30 -25.68 -16.48
CA ILE A 208 29.90 -25.20 -15.16
C ILE A 208 28.68 -24.26 -15.27
N ILE A 209 28.72 -23.33 -16.22
CA ILE A 209 27.60 -22.39 -16.44
C ILE A 209 26.33 -23.15 -16.84
N ALA A 210 26.44 -24.14 -17.74
CA ALA A 210 25.30 -24.95 -18.15
C ALA A 210 24.66 -25.66 -16.96
N PHE A 211 25.48 -26.25 -16.09
CA PHE A 211 25.00 -26.93 -14.88
C PHE A 211 24.33 -25.96 -13.90
N LEU A 212 24.95 -24.80 -13.62
CA LEU A 212 24.38 -23.79 -12.72
C LEU A 212 23.08 -23.20 -13.28
N ALA A 213 23.05 -22.92 -14.59
CA ALA A 213 21.85 -22.42 -15.27
C ALA A 213 20.69 -23.42 -15.20
N GLN A 214 20.99 -24.72 -15.31
CA GLN A 214 19.98 -25.77 -15.23
C GLN A 214 19.37 -25.87 -13.80
N LEU A 215 20.21 -25.77 -12.77
CA LEU A 215 19.74 -25.73 -11.37
C LEU A 215 18.85 -24.51 -11.11
N GLU A 216 19.28 -23.33 -11.56
CA GLU A 216 18.55 -22.07 -11.39
C GLU A 216 17.22 -22.08 -12.16
N ASP A 217 17.21 -22.61 -13.39
CA ASP A 217 15.99 -22.77 -14.18
C ASP A 217 14.99 -23.74 -13.51
N PHE A 218 15.46 -24.76 -12.83
CA PHE A 218 14.61 -25.64 -12.05
C PHE A 218 13.97 -24.89 -10.86
N GLN A 219 14.74 -24.12 -10.10
CA GLN A 219 14.24 -23.29 -9.00
C GLN A 219 13.24 -22.24 -9.53
N LYS A 220 13.56 -21.59 -10.65
CA LYS A 220 12.67 -20.63 -11.30
C LYS A 220 11.32 -21.26 -11.69
N LYS A 221 11.34 -22.46 -12.27
CA LYS A 221 10.12 -23.21 -12.61
C LYS A 221 9.27 -23.53 -11.36
N LEU A 222 9.91 -23.89 -10.24
CA LEU A 222 9.21 -24.11 -8.98
C LEU A 222 8.60 -22.83 -8.43
N TRP A 223 9.33 -21.72 -8.49
CA TRP A 223 8.85 -20.40 -8.06
C TRP A 223 7.68 -19.89 -8.88
N LEU A 224 7.79 -19.99 -10.21
CA LEU A 224 6.76 -19.54 -11.15
C LEU A 224 5.57 -20.49 -11.28
N LYS A 225 5.66 -21.70 -10.71
CA LYS A 225 4.58 -22.66 -10.76
C LYS A 225 3.35 -22.08 -10.06
N LYS A 226 2.21 -22.08 -10.77
CA LYS A 226 0.93 -21.66 -10.20
C LYS A 226 0.62 -22.42 -8.93
N LYS A 227 0.19 -21.71 -7.91
CA LYS A 227 -0.24 -22.29 -6.64
C LYS A 227 -1.72 -22.63 -6.73
N PHE A 228 -2.13 -23.67 -6.02
CA PHE A 228 -3.53 -24.02 -5.89
C PHE A 228 -4.15 -23.20 -4.75
N VAL A 229 -5.45 -22.92 -4.89
CA VAL A 229 -6.27 -22.40 -3.79
C VAL A 229 -6.44 -23.54 -2.79
N ALA A 230 -5.97 -23.35 -1.55
CA ALA A 230 -6.02 -24.35 -0.49
C ALA A 230 -7.41 -24.46 0.13
N GLY A 231 -8.14 -23.35 0.20
CA GLY A 231 -9.50 -23.27 0.73
C GLY A 231 -10.22 -22.06 0.17
N CYS A 232 -11.52 -22.11 0.12
CA CYS A 232 -12.37 -20.99 -0.28
C CYS A 232 -13.58 -20.94 0.66
N HIS A 233 -13.78 -19.80 1.29
CA HIS A 233 -14.86 -19.55 2.23
C HIS A 233 -15.57 -18.26 1.85
N TYR A 234 -16.79 -18.09 2.36
CA TYR A 234 -17.64 -16.97 2.01
C TYR A 234 -18.12 -16.27 3.27
N LEU A 235 -18.15 -14.96 3.22
CA LEU A 235 -18.79 -14.09 4.20
C LEU A 235 -20.10 -13.62 3.57
N ILE A 236 -21.22 -14.06 4.13
CA ILE A 236 -22.54 -13.85 3.51
C ILE A 236 -23.46 -13.19 4.52
N THR A 237 -24.13 -12.12 4.14
CA THR A 237 -25.08 -11.42 5.01
C THR A 237 -26.41 -12.17 5.14
N LEU A 238 -27.09 -11.99 6.27
CA LEU A 238 -28.31 -12.74 6.59
C LEU A 238 -29.45 -12.56 5.58
N ASP A 239 -29.53 -11.40 4.94
CA ASP A 239 -30.53 -11.08 3.90
C ASP A 239 -30.41 -11.92 2.64
N HIS A 240 -29.29 -12.62 2.46
CA HIS A 240 -29.05 -13.58 1.37
C HIS A 240 -29.30 -15.04 1.78
N LEU A 241 -29.66 -15.32 3.04
CA LEU A 241 -29.85 -16.65 3.57
C LEU A 241 -31.32 -17.00 3.74
N THR A 242 -31.63 -18.29 3.59
CA THR A 242 -32.95 -18.81 3.94
C THR A 242 -33.13 -18.91 5.46
N GLU A 243 -34.38 -18.91 5.94
CA GLU A 243 -34.69 -19.04 7.39
C GLU A 243 -34.03 -20.27 8.01
N ALA A 244 -34.01 -21.41 7.31
CA ALA A 244 -33.35 -22.64 7.76
C ALA A 244 -31.83 -22.47 7.90
N GLN A 245 -31.20 -21.72 7.00
CA GLN A 245 -29.76 -21.42 7.06
C GLN A 245 -29.42 -20.45 8.19
N VAL A 246 -30.29 -19.47 8.43
CA VAL A 246 -30.14 -18.55 9.59
C VAL A 246 -30.31 -19.33 10.90
N GLN A 247 -31.26 -20.27 10.96
CA GLN A 247 -31.40 -21.13 12.15
C GLN A 247 -30.14 -21.98 12.37
N ALA A 248 -29.59 -22.58 11.32
CA ALA A 248 -28.34 -23.34 11.40
C ALA A 248 -27.15 -22.47 11.88
N ALA A 249 -27.15 -21.18 11.52
CA ALA A 249 -26.15 -20.23 12.00
C ALA A 249 -26.33 -19.88 13.49
N LEU A 250 -27.58 -19.72 13.96
CA LEU A 250 -27.91 -19.55 15.39
C LEU A 250 -27.54 -20.78 16.23
N ASP A 251 -27.71 -21.97 15.67
CA ASP A 251 -27.40 -23.23 16.36
C ASP A 251 -25.89 -23.52 16.41
N ASN A 252 -25.07 -22.75 15.68
CA ASN A 252 -23.61 -22.92 15.68
C ASN A 252 -22.94 -22.05 16.73
N PRO A 253 -22.39 -22.65 17.81
CA PRO A 253 -21.77 -21.88 18.90
C PRO A 253 -20.55 -21.03 18.45
N LYS A 254 -19.82 -21.47 17.42
CA LYS A 254 -18.68 -20.71 16.90
C LYS A 254 -19.15 -19.42 16.20
N GLN A 255 -20.25 -19.50 15.45
CA GLN A 255 -20.80 -18.35 14.76
C GLN A 255 -21.41 -17.33 15.74
N THR A 256 -22.17 -17.82 16.73
CA THR A 256 -22.76 -16.93 17.75
C THR A 256 -21.70 -16.27 18.63
N THR A 257 -20.63 -17.00 18.99
CA THR A 257 -19.46 -16.42 19.67
C THR A 257 -18.78 -15.35 18.82
N GLN A 258 -18.62 -15.59 17.51
CA GLN A 258 -18.04 -14.60 16.60
C GLN A 258 -18.93 -13.34 16.52
N TRP A 259 -20.25 -13.49 16.41
CA TRP A 259 -21.17 -12.36 16.42
C TRP A 259 -21.12 -11.55 17.72
N GLN A 260 -21.02 -12.24 18.86
CA GLN A 260 -20.86 -11.56 20.16
C GLN A 260 -19.54 -10.80 20.23
N SER A 261 -18.43 -11.42 19.83
CA SER A 261 -17.09 -10.84 19.97
C SER A 261 -16.82 -9.69 19.00
N LEU A 262 -17.25 -9.83 17.71
CA LEU A 262 -16.95 -8.85 16.69
C LEU A 262 -18.01 -7.74 16.58
N PHE A 263 -19.29 -8.09 16.78
CA PHE A 263 -20.38 -7.15 16.53
C PHE A 263 -21.18 -6.81 17.80
N ASN A 264 -20.79 -7.38 18.93
CA ASN A 264 -21.48 -7.22 20.21
C ASN A 264 -22.99 -7.59 20.12
N VAL A 265 -23.32 -8.57 19.27
CA VAL A 265 -24.68 -9.08 19.07
C VAL A 265 -24.91 -10.26 19.97
N ASN A 266 -25.78 -10.10 21.00
CA ASN A 266 -26.23 -11.19 21.83
C ASN A 266 -27.42 -11.87 21.15
N THR A 267 -27.27 -13.16 20.83
CA THR A 267 -28.29 -13.96 20.14
C THR A 267 -29.14 -14.83 21.07
N SER A 268 -28.87 -14.81 22.38
CA SER A 268 -29.48 -15.75 23.35
C SER A 268 -31.02 -15.69 23.39
N ASP A 269 -31.61 -14.52 23.15
CA ASP A 269 -33.04 -14.25 23.23
C ASP A 269 -33.68 -13.93 21.86
N LEU A 270 -32.92 -14.12 20.75
CA LEU A 270 -33.39 -13.77 19.40
C LEU A 270 -33.77 -15.02 18.61
N ASN A 271 -34.93 -14.98 17.99
CA ASN A 271 -35.30 -15.96 16.96
C ASN A 271 -34.81 -15.51 15.56
N THR A 272 -34.92 -16.40 14.56
CA THR A 272 -34.47 -16.13 13.19
C THR A 272 -35.11 -14.89 12.58
N ALA A 273 -36.40 -14.69 12.77
CA ALA A 273 -37.14 -13.56 12.21
C ALA A 273 -36.71 -12.23 12.84
N GLU A 274 -36.51 -12.21 14.16
CA GLU A 274 -36.01 -11.03 14.89
C GLU A 274 -34.56 -10.72 14.50
N LEU A 275 -33.72 -11.75 14.39
CA LEU A 275 -32.33 -11.59 13.97
C LEU A 275 -32.24 -10.98 12.56
N CYS A 276 -32.93 -11.53 11.58
CA CYS A 276 -32.97 -11.01 10.22
C CYS A 276 -33.54 -9.59 10.14
N LYS A 277 -34.57 -9.30 10.95
CA LYS A 277 -35.18 -7.97 10.98
C LYS A 277 -34.26 -6.92 11.59
N ASN A 278 -33.59 -7.25 12.68
CA ASN A 278 -32.76 -6.29 13.43
C ASN A 278 -31.35 -6.16 12.83
N TYR A 279 -30.82 -7.24 12.24
CA TYR A 279 -29.44 -7.32 11.75
C TYR A 279 -29.36 -7.97 10.34
N PRO A 280 -30.04 -7.42 9.32
CA PRO A 280 -30.10 -8.06 7.99
C PRO A 280 -28.71 -8.23 7.36
N HIS A 281 -27.78 -7.35 7.68
CA HIS A 281 -26.41 -7.36 7.15
C HIS A 281 -25.38 -8.01 8.08
N LEU A 282 -25.82 -8.72 9.13
CA LEU A 282 -24.93 -9.51 9.96
C LEU A 282 -24.34 -10.66 9.15
N VAL A 283 -23.05 -10.90 9.29
CA VAL A 283 -22.29 -11.78 8.41
C VAL A 283 -22.21 -13.20 8.96
N VAL A 284 -22.47 -14.20 8.15
CA VAL A 284 -22.20 -15.62 8.39
C VAL A 284 -20.88 -16.00 7.71
N ASP A 285 -19.95 -16.57 8.47
CA ASP A 285 -18.67 -17.07 7.99
C ASP A 285 -18.74 -18.56 7.70
N THR A 286 -18.76 -18.93 6.41
CA THR A 286 -18.85 -20.35 6.04
C THR A 286 -17.66 -21.20 6.47
N SER A 287 -16.54 -20.59 6.88
CA SER A 287 -15.39 -21.32 7.43
C SER A 287 -15.66 -21.98 8.78
N LEU A 288 -16.68 -21.51 9.48
CA LEU A 288 -17.10 -22.03 10.79
C LEU A 288 -18.05 -23.25 10.69
N PHE A 289 -18.39 -23.66 9.47
CA PHE A 289 -19.36 -24.71 9.18
C PHE A 289 -18.73 -25.86 8.40
N GLU A 290 -19.42 -27.00 8.40
CA GLU A 290 -19.08 -28.12 7.54
C GLU A 290 -19.26 -27.78 6.05
N PRO A 291 -18.48 -28.39 5.15
CA PRO A 291 -18.56 -28.11 3.71
C PRO A 291 -19.96 -28.25 3.09
N LYS A 292 -20.79 -29.08 3.69
CA LYS A 292 -22.20 -29.29 3.26
C LYS A 292 -23.03 -28.02 3.39
N PHE A 293 -22.91 -27.32 4.52
CA PHE A 293 -23.60 -26.03 4.75
C PHE A 293 -23.18 -25.00 3.69
N GLN A 294 -21.87 -24.86 3.47
CA GLN A 294 -21.36 -23.96 2.42
C GLN A 294 -21.96 -24.30 1.04
N ALA A 295 -21.99 -25.58 0.65
CA ALA A 295 -22.55 -25.99 -0.62
C ALA A 295 -24.06 -25.68 -0.74
N GLU A 296 -24.83 -25.88 0.35
CA GLU A 296 -26.26 -25.57 0.40
C GLU A 296 -26.52 -24.06 0.29
N VAL A 297 -25.71 -23.21 0.96
CA VAL A 297 -25.84 -21.76 0.86
C VAL A 297 -25.51 -21.29 -0.55
N LEU A 298 -24.40 -21.75 -1.12
CA LEU A 298 -23.98 -21.34 -2.47
C LEU A 298 -24.95 -21.84 -3.55
N GLY A 299 -25.58 -23.02 -3.35
CA GLY A 299 -26.58 -23.55 -4.26
C GLY A 299 -27.84 -22.68 -4.37
N ASN A 300 -28.13 -21.86 -3.37
CA ASN A 300 -29.29 -20.96 -3.36
C ASN A 300 -28.98 -19.57 -3.96
N LEU A 301 -27.70 -19.24 -4.15
CA LEU A 301 -27.30 -17.97 -4.71
C LEU A 301 -27.21 -18.05 -6.24
N SER A 302 -27.91 -17.16 -6.91
CA SER A 302 -27.82 -17.01 -8.38
C SER A 302 -26.69 -16.04 -8.71
N ASP A 303 -25.88 -16.38 -9.74
CA ASP A 303 -24.82 -15.49 -10.25
C ASP A 303 -23.88 -14.94 -9.13
N LEU A 304 -23.22 -15.87 -8.45
CA LEU A 304 -22.32 -15.57 -7.32
C LEU A 304 -21.30 -14.48 -7.64
N ASP A 305 -20.80 -14.45 -8.87
CA ASP A 305 -19.81 -13.46 -9.30
C ASP A 305 -20.36 -12.04 -9.32
N LYS A 306 -21.63 -11.84 -9.67
CA LYS A 306 -22.26 -10.53 -9.63
C LYS A 306 -22.58 -10.08 -8.21
N GLN A 307 -22.98 -11.04 -7.36
CA GLN A 307 -23.36 -10.77 -5.97
C GLN A 307 -22.15 -10.58 -5.03
N THR A 308 -20.96 -11.04 -5.43
CA THR A 308 -19.74 -10.87 -4.62
C THR A 308 -19.22 -9.43 -4.72
N ASP A 309 -19.13 -8.75 -3.61
CA ASP A 309 -18.61 -7.37 -3.50
C ASP A 309 -17.10 -7.31 -3.43
N GLY A 310 -16.47 -8.32 -2.84
CA GLY A 310 -15.03 -8.34 -2.61
C GLY A 310 -14.42 -9.72 -2.58
N LEU A 311 -13.13 -9.78 -2.88
CA LEU A 311 -12.28 -10.95 -2.82
C LEU A 311 -11.10 -10.69 -1.89
N LEU A 312 -11.01 -11.45 -0.79
CA LEU A 312 -9.87 -11.45 0.13
C LEU A 312 -9.00 -12.66 -0.17
N ILE A 313 -7.69 -12.46 -0.40
CA ILE A 313 -6.75 -13.53 -0.75
C ILE A 313 -5.63 -13.57 0.30
N HIS A 314 -5.60 -14.64 1.11
CA HIS A 314 -4.51 -14.89 2.04
C HIS A 314 -3.37 -15.60 1.31
N SER A 315 -2.40 -14.83 0.84
CA SER A 315 -1.29 -15.33 0.02
C SER A 315 -0.15 -14.31 -0.06
N ASP A 316 1.05 -14.81 -0.41
CA ASP A 316 2.08 -13.95 -1.01
C ASP A 316 1.51 -13.26 -2.26
N ASN A 317 1.74 -11.95 -2.36
CA ASN A 317 1.15 -11.13 -3.41
C ASN A 317 1.69 -11.45 -4.82
N PHE A 318 2.95 -11.90 -4.97
CA PHE A 318 3.47 -12.36 -6.27
C PHE A 318 2.69 -13.57 -6.77
N GLN A 319 2.40 -14.53 -5.89
CA GLN A 319 1.64 -15.73 -6.23
C GLN A 319 0.17 -15.41 -6.53
N ALA A 320 -0.45 -14.54 -5.71
CA ALA A 320 -1.82 -14.08 -5.94
C ALA A 320 -1.96 -13.32 -7.26
N LEU A 321 -1.04 -12.39 -7.56
CA LEU A 321 -1.06 -11.65 -8.83
C LEU A 321 -0.88 -12.55 -10.04
N ASN A 322 -0.09 -13.63 -9.94
CA ASN A 322 0.00 -14.64 -11.00
C ASN A 322 -1.31 -15.40 -11.20
N LEU A 323 -1.97 -15.79 -10.10
CA LEU A 323 -3.27 -16.48 -10.16
C LEU A 323 -4.35 -15.59 -10.77
N LEU A 324 -4.39 -14.31 -10.38
CA LEU A 324 -5.37 -13.34 -10.87
C LEU A 324 -5.27 -13.07 -12.38
N GLN A 325 -4.11 -13.34 -13.04
CA GLN A 325 -3.97 -13.18 -14.49
C GLN A 325 -5.00 -14.01 -15.29
N GLU A 326 -5.40 -15.16 -14.78
CA GLU A 326 -6.32 -16.05 -15.48
C GLU A 326 -7.71 -15.43 -15.69
N ARG A 327 -8.13 -14.59 -14.73
CA ARG A 327 -9.49 -14.04 -14.73
C ARG A 327 -9.54 -12.54 -15.00
N TYR A 328 -8.55 -11.79 -14.48
CA TYR A 328 -8.62 -10.33 -14.39
C TYR A 328 -7.62 -9.60 -15.30
N LYS A 329 -6.94 -10.32 -16.21
CA LYS A 329 -6.01 -9.72 -17.16
C LYS A 329 -6.68 -8.58 -17.95
N GLU A 330 -6.05 -7.40 -17.96
CA GLU A 330 -6.51 -6.20 -18.66
C GLU A 330 -7.90 -5.67 -18.24
N GLN A 331 -8.36 -6.01 -17.02
CA GLN A 331 -9.69 -5.64 -16.54
C GLN A 331 -9.68 -4.66 -15.36
N VAL A 332 -8.56 -4.54 -14.64
CA VAL A 332 -8.48 -3.73 -13.43
C VAL A 332 -8.23 -2.27 -13.80
N LYS A 333 -9.19 -1.40 -13.50
CA LYS A 333 -9.09 0.03 -13.79
C LYS A 333 -8.40 0.82 -12.68
N CYS A 334 -8.65 0.46 -11.43
CA CYS A 334 -8.14 1.14 -10.26
C CYS A 334 -7.24 0.23 -9.43
N ILE A 335 -6.00 0.65 -9.23
CA ILE A 335 -5.07 -0.02 -8.33
C ILE A 335 -4.56 1.00 -7.33
N TYR A 336 -4.71 0.68 -6.05
CA TYR A 336 -4.11 1.42 -4.95
C TYR A 336 -3.29 0.46 -4.11
N ILE A 337 -2.05 0.80 -3.80
CA ILE A 337 -1.21 -0.01 -2.92
C ILE A 337 -0.43 0.86 -1.93
N ASP A 338 -0.21 0.29 -0.76
CA ASP A 338 0.59 0.85 0.31
C ASP A 338 1.70 -0.15 0.72
N PRO A 339 2.76 -0.28 -0.10
CA PRO A 339 3.82 -1.23 0.16
C PRO A 339 4.65 -0.82 1.38
N PRO A 340 5.43 -1.74 2.00
CA PRO A 340 6.35 -1.38 3.08
C PRO A 340 7.27 -0.23 2.69
N TYR A 341 7.37 0.79 3.52
CA TYR A 341 8.17 2.00 3.23
C TYR A 341 9.67 1.79 3.38
N ASN A 342 10.08 0.59 3.79
CA ASN A 342 11.48 0.22 3.99
C ASN A 342 12.20 1.11 5.03
N THR A 343 11.45 1.79 5.88
CA THR A 343 11.98 2.60 6.97
C THR A 343 12.33 1.75 8.19
N ASN A 344 13.22 2.24 9.03
CA ASN A 344 13.60 1.54 10.26
C ASN A 344 12.60 1.75 11.42
N ALA A 345 11.43 2.30 11.15
CA ALA A 345 10.51 2.87 12.16
C ALA A 345 9.18 2.13 12.32
N SER A 346 9.04 0.83 12.06
CA SER A 346 7.78 0.15 12.34
C SER A 346 7.82 -0.64 13.64
N GLU A 347 6.74 -0.52 14.43
CA GLU A 347 6.52 -1.28 15.67
C GLU A 347 6.04 -2.72 15.40
N ILE A 348 5.69 -3.04 14.17
CA ILE A 348 5.29 -4.39 13.76
C ILE A 348 6.55 -5.21 13.52
N ILE A 349 6.42 -6.55 13.65
CA ILE A 349 7.41 -7.54 13.28
C ILE A 349 7.57 -7.59 11.73
N TYR A 350 7.57 -6.44 11.10
CA TYR A 350 7.87 -6.26 9.70
C TYR A 350 9.37 -6.24 9.47
N LYS A 351 9.83 -6.96 8.48
CA LYS A 351 11.21 -6.84 8.04
C LYS A 351 11.40 -5.54 7.27
N ASN A 352 11.58 -4.45 8.00
CA ASN A 352 12.11 -3.21 7.46
C ASN A 352 13.63 -3.27 7.37
N GLY A 353 14.23 -2.37 6.60
CA GLY A 353 15.68 -2.32 6.41
C GLY A 353 16.17 -3.25 5.30
N TYR A 354 15.33 -3.56 4.30
CA TYR A 354 15.80 -4.10 3.04
C TYR A 354 16.88 -3.19 2.46
N LYS A 355 17.90 -3.78 1.86
CA LYS A 355 18.73 -3.00 0.94
C LYS A 355 17.81 -2.42 -0.14
N HIS A 356 18.04 -1.17 -0.52
CA HIS A 356 17.23 -0.51 -1.57
C HIS A 356 17.05 -1.38 -2.83
N SER A 357 18.11 -2.10 -3.24
CA SER A 357 18.04 -3.00 -4.40
C SER A 357 17.15 -4.21 -4.18
N SER A 358 17.13 -4.78 -2.96
CA SER A 358 16.26 -5.93 -2.62
C SER A 358 14.80 -5.49 -2.57
N TRP A 359 14.52 -4.33 -1.96
CA TRP A 359 13.18 -3.74 -1.93
C TRP A 359 12.67 -3.45 -3.34
N LEU A 360 13.50 -2.84 -4.20
CA LEU A 360 13.13 -2.56 -5.59
C LEU A 360 12.87 -3.85 -6.39
N SER A 361 13.65 -4.91 -6.18
CA SER A 361 13.41 -6.21 -6.84
C SER A 361 12.10 -6.85 -6.40
N LEU A 362 11.73 -6.70 -5.11
CA LEU A 362 10.44 -7.10 -4.57
C LEU A 362 9.31 -6.36 -5.30
N ILE A 363 9.35 -5.04 -5.29
CA ILE A 363 8.30 -4.18 -5.85
C ILE A 363 8.22 -4.32 -7.38
N HIS A 364 9.36 -4.31 -8.08
CA HIS A 364 9.42 -4.42 -9.54
C HIS A 364 8.66 -5.64 -10.08
N SER A 365 8.93 -6.83 -9.52
CA SER A 365 8.30 -8.07 -10.00
C SER A 365 6.78 -8.07 -9.81
N ARG A 366 6.28 -7.40 -8.77
CA ARG A 366 4.85 -7.27 -8.48
C ARG A 366 4.19 -6.22 -9.36
N LEU A 367 4.87 -5.11 -9.60
CA LEU A 367 4.40 -4.07 -10.54
C LEU A 367 4.34 -4.59 -11.98
N GLU A 368 5.30 -5.43 -12.43
CA GLU A 368 5.23 -6.08 -13.75
C GLU A 368 3.97 -6.97 -13.92
N LEU A 369 3.59 -7.71 -12.86
CA LEU A 369 2.39 -8.53 -12.87
C LEU A 369 1.13 -7.67 -12.79
N CYS A 370 1.13 -6.68 -11.94
CA CYS A 370 0.06 -5.72 -11.76
C CYS A 370 -0.24 -4.97 -13.07
N HIS A 371 0.79 -4.51 -13.77
CA HIS A 371 0.66 -3.85 -15.07
C HIS A 371 -0.10 -4.69 -16.12
N LYS A 372 0.02 -6.03 -16.08
CA LYS A 372 -0.74 -6.94 -16.97
C LYS A 372 -2.21 -7.06 -16.60
N LEU A 373 -2.56 -6.83 -15.33
CA LEU A 373 -3.95 -6.84 -14.86
C LEU A 373 -4.69 -5.54 -15.21
N GLN A 374 -3.96 -4.42 -15.37
CA GLN A 374 -4.56 -3.12 -15.66
C GLN A 374 -5.23 -3.09 -17.03
N SER A 375 -6.41 -2.49 -17.08
CA SER A 375 -7.07 -2.07 -18.32
C SER A 375 -6.28 -0.95 -19.01
N ASN A 376 -6.50 -0.73 -20.30
CA ASN A 376 -5.74 0.26 -21.09
C ASN A 376 -5.83 1.69 -20.55
N ASN A 377 -6.95 2.06 -19.92
CA ASN A 377 -7.15 3.35 -19.25
C ASN A 377 -6.97 3.28 -17.73
N GLY A 378 -6.43 2.16 -17.24
CA GLY A 378 -6.22 1.92 -15.80
C GLY A 378 -5.11 2.78 -15.23
N ILE A 379 -5.26 3.14 -13.97
CA ILE A 379 -4.29 3.94 -13.21
C ILE A 379 -3.91 3.18 -11.94
N ILE A 380 -2.63 3.21 -11.61
CA ILE A 380 -2.11 2.79 -10.31
C ILE A 380 -1.71 4.02 -9.48
N SER A 381 -2.08 4.02 -8.22
CA SER A 381 -1.55 4.91 -7.19
C SER A 381 -0.77 4.13 -6.16
N VAL A 382 0.47 4.55 -5.90
CA VAL A 382 1.35 3.92 -4.91
C VAL A 382 1.63 4.91 -3.80
N ALA A 383 1.25 4.55 -2.58
CA ALA A 383 1.63 5.30 -1.38
C ALA A 383 3.08 4.98 -0.99
N ILE A 384 3.87 5.99 -0.66
CA ILE A 384 5.28 5.83 -0.27
C ILE A 384 5.77 7.06 0.50
N ASP A 385 6.77 6.89 1.35
CA ASP A 385 7.43 7.98 2.04
C ASP A 385 8.67 8.53 1.30
N ASP A 386 9.36 9.46 1.94
CA ASP A 386 10.56 10.11 1.40
C ASP A 386 11.77 9.19 1.26
N TYR A 387 11.77 8.02 1.93
CA TYR A 387 12.92 7.10 1.93
C TYR A 387 13.12 6.39 0.60
N GLU A 388 12.05 5.94 -0.03
CA GLU A 388 12.10 5.17 -1.29
C GLU A 388 11.45 5.87 -2.49
N VAL A 389 10.84 7.06 -2.33
CA VAL A 389 10.08 7.74 -3.40
C VAL A 389 10.86 7.89 -4.71
N THR A 390 12.11 8.32 -4.65
CA THR A 390 12.92 8.55 -5.87
C THR A 390 13.21 7.26 -6.60
N LYS A 391 13.52 6.19 -5.87
CA LYS A 391 13.83 4.87 -6.45
C LYS A 391 12.58 4.20 -7.00
N LEU A 392 11.43 4.40 -6.33
CA LEU A 392 10.16 3.90 -6.82
C LEU A 392 9.77 4.58 -8.14
N VAL A 393 9.91 5.89 -8.23
CA VAL A 393 9.64 6.63 -9.48
C VAL A 393 10.50 6.11 -10.63
N GLU A 394 11.81 5.90 -10.42
CA GLU A 394 12.70 5.33 -11.44
C GLU A 394 12.26 3.91 -11.85
N CYS A 395 11.86 3.09 -10.89
CA CYS A 395 11.33 1.74 -11.13
C CYS A 395 10.04 1.79 -11.96
N MET A 396 9.10 2.66 -11.58
CA MET A 396 7.83 2.82 -12.29
C MET A 396 8.03 3.39 -13.70
N ASN A 397 8.95 4.33 -13.89
CA ASN A 397 9.32 4.82 -15.22
C ASN A 397 9.82 3.68 -16.15
N THR A 398 10.50 2.69 -15.58
CA THR A 398 10.97 1.52 -16.36
C THR A 398 9.83 0.62 -16.83
N ILE A 399 8.75 0.49 -16.03
CA ILE A 399 7.63 -0.42 -16.29
C ILE A 399 6.53 0.27 -17.10
N TYR A 400 6.17 1.49 -16.70
CA TYR A 400 5.04 2.25 -17.26
C TYR A 400 5.45 3.24 -18.36
N GLY A 401 6.73 3.64 -18.41
CA GLY A 401 7.20 4.76 -19.22
C GLY A 401 7.04 6.10 -18.48
N GLN A 402 8.00 7.01 -18.68
CA GLN A 402 8.03 8.32 -18.04
C GLN A 402 6.82 9.18 -18.45
N ASP A 403 6.39 9.10 -19.70
CA ASP A 403 5.26 9.88 -20.23
C ASP A 403 3.91 9.50 -19.62
N ASN A 404 3.83 8.31 -19.00
CA ASN A 404 2.64 7.84 -18.31
C ASN A 404 2.62 8.18 -16.81
N GLN A 405 3.59 8.97 -16.32
CA GLN A 405 3.55 9.53 -14.97
C GLN A 405 2.51 10.65 -14.91
N LEU A 406 1.37 10.41 -14.26
CA LEU A 406 0.27 11.35 -14.19
C LEU A 406 0.43 12.40 -13.08
N GLY A 407 1.22 12.10 -12.05
CA GLY A 407 1.53 13.05 -11.00
C GLY A 407 2.07 12.43 -9.72
N ILE A 408 2.62 13.29 -8.87
CA ILE A 408 3.05 12.97 -7.51
C ILE A 408 2.32 13.95 -6.58
N VAL A 409 1.60 13.42 -5.61
CA VAL A 409 0.84 14.19 -4.62
C VAL A 409 1.46 14.00 -3.25
N ALA A 410 1.81 15.09 -2.59
CA ALA A 410 2.21 15.08 -1.19
C ALA A 410 0.97 15.09 -0.29
N VAL A 411 0.78 14.07 0.53
CA VAL A 411 -0.38 13.88 1.40
C VAL A 411 0.03 14.13 2.85
N ARG A 412 -0.55 15.11 3.51
CA ARG A 412 -0.25 15.46 4.90
C ARG A 412 -0.89 14.47 5.88
N ILE A 413 -0.15 13.44 6.28
CA ILE A 413 -0.64 12.38 7.17
C ILE A 413 -0.39 12.64 8.66
N ASN A 414 0.56 13.49 8.99
CA ASN A 414 0.91 13.81 10.37
C ASN A 414 1.03 15.32 10.59
N PRO A 415 -0.07 16.03 10.93
CA PRO A 415 -0.06 17.48 11.12
C PRO A 415 0.91 17.99 12.18
N LYS A 416 1.22 17.17 13.19
CA LYS A 416 2.15 17.54 14.29
C LYS A 416 3.62 17.43 13.90
N GLY A 417 3.92 16.72 12.81
CA GLY A 417 5.29 16.43 12.39
C GLY A 417 6.01 15.44 13.29
N ARG A 418 7.14 14.92 12.79
CA ARG A 418 8.06 14.12 13.60
C ARG A 418 9.19 15.03 14.09
N MET A 419 9.44 15.06 15.38
CA MET A 419 10.56 15.84 15.92
C MET A 419 11.89 15.23 15.47
N THR A 420 12.69 16.02 14.79
CA THR A 420 14.04 15.65 14.35
C THR A 420 15.04 16.72 14.80
N THR A 421 16.25 16.30 15.17
CA THR A 421 17.30 17.25 15.64
C THR A 421 18.19 17.77 14.50
N ARG A 422 18.21 17.11 13.33
CA ARG A 422 19.12 17.43 12.21
C ARG A 422 18.45 17.56 10.85
N LYS A 423 17.19 17.14 10.71
CA LYS A 423 16.48 17.10 9.42
C LYS A 423 15.21 17.94 9.47
N VAL A 424 14.66 18.26 8.32
CA VAL A 424 13.32 18.86 8.22
C VAL A 424 12.31 17.90 8.82
N SER A 425 11.36 18.42 9.60
CA SER A 425 10.27 17.62 10.17
C SER A 425 9.33 17.14 9.05
N LEU A 426 9.21 15.83 8.90
CA LEU A 426 8.36 15.23 7.89
C LEU A 426 6.91 15.13 8.40
N VAL A 427 5.99 15.65 7.61
CA VAL A 427 4.56 15.72 7.92
C VAL A 427 3.71 14.99 6.88
N HIS A 428 4.32 14.48 5.81
CA HIS A 428 3.64 13.95 4.63
C HIS A 428 4.24 12.61 4.17
N GLU A 429 3.49 11.96 3.31
CA GLU A 429 3.89 10.87 2.43
C GLU A 429 3.48 11.24 1.00
N TYR A 430 3.73 10.37 0.05
CA TYR A 430 3.40 10.60 -1.35
C TYR A 430 2.39 9.58 -1.87
N SER A 431 1.48 10.04 -2.73
CA SER A 431 0.71 9.19 -3.65
C SER A 431 1.22 9.43 -5.06
N ILE A 432 1.77 8.38 -5.69
CA ILE A 432 2.39 8.45 -7.01
C ILE A 432 1.45 7.79 -8.02
N PHE A 433 1.04 8.55 -9.04
CA PHE A 433 0.08 8.10 -10.04
C PHE A 433 0.74 7.79 -11.38
N TYR A 434 0.51 6.58 -11.90
CA TYR A 434 0.91 6.17 -13.24
C TYR A 434 -0.26 5.58 -14.01
N GLY A 435 -0.39 5.98 -15.27
CA GLY A 435 -1.34 5.41 -16.21
C GLY A 435 -0.79 4.17 -16.91
N LYS A 436 -1.68 3.30 -17.36
CA LYS A 436 -1.32 2.17 -18.24
C LYS A 436 -0.88 2.63 -19.62
N SER A 437 -1.53 3.69 -20.14
CA SER A 437 -1.27 4.28 -21.43
C SER A 437 -1.70 5.75 -21.46
N GLU A 438 -1.58 6.42 -22.59
CA GLU A 438 -2.07 7.79 -22.84
C GLU A 438 -3.60 7.97 -22.65
N LEU A 439 -4.35 6.87 -22.63
CA LEU A 439 -5.80 6.88 -22.35
C LEU A 439 -6.13 7.04 -20.86
N SER A 440 -5.13 6.96 -20.00
CA SER A 440 -5.28 7.10 -18.54
C SER A 440 -5.30 8.58 -18.17
N ILE A 441 -6.40 9.04 -17.57
CA ILE A 441 -6.61 10.47 -17.24
C ILE A 441 -7.06 10.60 -15.79
N ILE A 442 -6.37 11.44 -15.02
CA ILE A 442 -6.76 11.79 -13.64
C ILE A 442 -8.12 12.48 -13.63
N GLN A 443 -9.01 11.98 -12.79
CA GLN A 443 -10.36 12.50 -12.61
C GLN A 443 -10.36 13.67 -11.63
N LYS A 444 -11.40 14.52 -11.73
CA LYS A 444 -11.61 15.61 -10.77
C LYS A 444 -12.18 15.07 -9.46
N LEU A 445 -11.72 15.61 -8.35
CA LEU A 445 -12.33 15.33 -7.05
C LEU A 445 -13.60 16.17 -6.87
N PRO A 446 -14.67 15.59 -6.28
CA PRO A 446 -15.88 16.35 -6.00
C PRO A 446 -15.58 17.48 -5.02
N GLU A 447 -16.17 18.65 -5.27
CA GLU A 447 -16.14 19.75 -4.31
C GLU A 447 -17.32 19.63 -3.35
N ASN A 448 -17.05 19.80 -2.06
CA ASN A 448 -18.12 19.94 -1.08
C ASN A 448 -18.56 21.41 -1.01
N PRO A 449 -19.76 21.75 -1.52
CA PRO A 449 -20.24 23.12 -1.51
C PRO A 449 -20.56 23.63 -0.10
N GLU A 450 -20.68 22.74 0.89
CA GLU A 450 -20.91 23.11 2.30
C GLU A 450 -19.61 23.51 3.02
N ASP A 451 -18.45 23.27 2.39
CA ASP A 451 -17.17 23.72 2.94
C ASP A 451 -17.09 25.25 2.93
N LYS A 452 -17.06 25.82 4.14
CA LYS A 452 -17.01 27.28 4.37
C LYS A 452 -15.81 27.97 3.71
N THR A 453 -14.78 27.23 3.33
CA THR A 453 -13.59 27.77 2.66
C THR A 453 -13.85 28.16 1.20
N HIS A 454 -14.92 27.65 0.58
CA HIS A 454 -15.21 27.84 -0.84
C HIS A 454 -16.21 28.95 -1.17
N ASN A 455 -16.81 29.60 -0.18
CA ASN A 455 -17.77 30.70 -0.36
C ASN A 455 -18.96 30.37 -1.29
N TYR A 456 -19.37 29.11 -1.42
CA TYR A 456 -20.58 28.74 -2.13
C TYR A 456 -21.81 29.25 -1.40
N LYS A 457 -22.82 29.60 -2.17
CA LYS A 457 -24.15 30.05 -1.68
C LYS A 457 -25.24 29.25 -2.38
N LYS A 458 -26.39 29.11 -1.72
CA LYS A 458 -27.60 28.57 -2.36
C LYS A 458 -28.42 29.72 -2.94
N ASP A 459 -28.99 29.52 -4.13
CA ASP A 459 -29.95 30.42 -4.71
C ASP A 459 -31.36 30.12 -4.18
N GLU A 460 -32.37 30.86 -4.68
CA GLU A 460 -33.77 30.71 -4.29
C GLU A 460 -34.37 29.33 -4.62
N ASN A 461 -33.78 28.64 -5.60
CA ASN A 461 -34.16 27.28 -6.01
C ASN A 461 -33.42 26.20 -5.23
N GLY A 462 -32.52 26.58 -4.32
CA GLY A 462 -31.65 25.65 -3.57
C GLY A 462 -30.41 25.19 -4.33
N GLU A 463 -30.13 25.72 -5.51
CA GLU A 463 -28.96 25.41 -6.30
C GLU A 463 -27.70 26.11 -5.76
N TRP A 464 -26.59 25.36 -5.67
CA TRP A 464 -25.33 25.93 -5.26
C TRP A 464 -24.66 26.75 -6.37
N TYR A 465 -24.12 27.90 -6.02
CA TYR A 465 -23.36 28.76 -6.91
C TYR A 465 -22.19 29.42 -6.19
N LEU A 466 -21.13 29.77 -6.94
CA LEU A 466 -20.04 30.59 -6.47
C LEU A 466 -20.27 32.07 -6.92
N PRO A 467 -20.29 33.05 -6.00
CA PRO A 467 -20.29 34.45 -6.36
C PRO A 467 -18.96 34.83 -7.04
N VAL A 468 -18.99 35.15 -8.32
CA VAL A 468 -17.79 35.55 -9.08
C VAL A 468 -17.93 36.98 -9.56
N ASN A 469 -16.88 37.79 -9.34
CA ASN A 469 -16.82 39.12 -9.88
C ASN A 469 -16.81 39.06 -11.42
N LEU A 470 -17.70 39.80 -12.06
CA LEU A 470 -17.85 39.78 -13.52
C LEU A 470 -16.61 40.37 -14.24
N ARG A 471 -15.90 41.30 -13.60
CA ARG A 471 -14.63 41.83 -14.13
C ARG A 471 -13.54 40.72 -14.11
N LYS A 472 -12.90 40.50 -15.25
CA LYS A 472 -11.79 39.57 -15.37
C LYS A 472 -10.56 40.14 -14.63
N GLN A 473 -9.79 39.27 -13.99
CA GLN A 473 -8.52 39.61 -13.31
C GLN A 473 -7.39 38.70 -13.81
N GLY A 474 -6.17 39.13 -13.65
CA GLY A 474 -4.96 38.36 -14.01
C GLY A 474 -4.51 38.58 -15.45
N VAL A 475 -3.68 37.68 -15.92
CA VAL A 475 -3.13 37.69 -17.30
C VAL A 475 -4.28 37.64 -18.30
N ASP A 476 -4.19 38.34 -19.43
CA ASP A 476 -5.22 38.47 -20.47
C ASP A 476 -6.52 39.12 -20.00
N SER A 477 -6.50 40.03 -19.03
CA SER A 477 -7.65 40.77 -18.59
C SER A 477 -7.68 42.21 -19.07
N ASP A 478 -6.65 42.68 -19.78
CA ASP A 478 -6.56 44.05 -20.28
C ASP A 478 -7.60 44.35 -21.34
N ALA A 479 -8.17 45.55 -21.29
CA ALA A 479 -9.22 45.97 -22.19
C ALA A 479 -8.72 46.26 -23.61
N LYS A 480 -7.44 46.64 -23.74
CA LYS A 480 -6.83 47.02 -25.04
C LYS A 480 -6.01 45.85 -25.61
N LYS A 481 -6.13 45.67 -26.93
CA LYS A 481 -5.29 44.77 -27.72
C LYS A 481 -3.92 45.43 -27.99
N SER A 482 -3.00 44.64 -28.56
CA SER A 482 -1.68 45.13 -28.93
C SER A 482 -1.69 46.27 -29.96
N ASP A 483 -2.73 46.36 -30.77
CA ASP A 483 -2.98 47.46 -31.73
C ASP A 483 -3.64 48.70 -31.14
N GLY A 484 -3.93 48.69 -29.82
CA GLY A 484 -4.58 49.79 -29.11
C GLY A 484 -6.11 49.80 -29.19
N SER A 485 -6.73 48.91 -30.00
CA SER A 485 -8.19 48.77 -30.04
C SER A 485 -8.73 48.03 -28.79
N TYR A 486 -9.99 48.28 -28.45
CA TYR A 486 -10.65 47.61 -27.33
C TYR A 486 -11.19 46.23 -27.73
N TYR A 487 -11.18 45.31 -26.77
CA TYR A 487 -11.95 44.08 -26.90
C TYR A 487 -13.44 44.29 -26.78
N ASP A 488 -14.27 43.51 -27.47
CA ASP A 488 -15.73 43.56 -27.43
C ASP A 488 -16.33 43.39 -26.02
N ARG A 489 -15.53 42.85 -25.13
CA ARG A 489 -15.88 42.67 -23.70
C ARG A 489 -15.54 43.88 -22.81
N PHE A 490 -15.13 44.98 -23.39
CA PHE A 490 -15.04 46.28 -22.71
C PHE A 490 -16.22 47.10 -23.09
N TYR A 491 -17.26 47.12 -22.26
CA TYR A 491 -18.53 47.85 -22.48
C TYR A 491 -19.11 48.32 -21.15
N PRO A 492 -19.96 49.37 -21.14
CA PRO A 492 -20.64 49.83 -19.94
C PRO A 492 -21.78 48.89 -19.55
N ILE A 493 -21.96 48.69 -18.25
CA ILE A 493 -23.12 48.11 -17.62
C ILE A 493 -23.80 49.24 -16.83
N TYR A 494 -25.11 49.45 -17.05
CA TYR A 494 -25.88 50.46 -16.35
C TYR A 494 -26.66 49.86 -15.19
N PHE A 495 -26.70 50.55 -14.07
CA PHE A 495 -27.33 50.10 -12.83
C PHE A 495 -28.20 51.19 -12.19
N CYS A 496 -29.37 50.79 -11.71
CA CYS A 496 -30.23 51.66 -10.91
C CYS A 496 -30.25 51.19 -9.45
N PRO A 497 -29.70 51.95 -8.48
CA PRO A 497 -29.67 51.56 -7.07
C PRO A 497 -31.03 51.37 -6.43
N LYS A 498 -32.04 52.14 -6.89
CA LYS A 498 -33.41 52.09 -6.36
C LYS A 498 -34.14 50.80 -6.75
N THR A 499 -34.09 50.42 -8.02
CA THR A 499 -34.79 49.25 -8.55
C THR A 499 -33.95 48.01 -8.61
N LYS A 500 -32.62 48.13 -8.32
CA LYS A 500 -31.61 47.09 -8.49
C LYS A 500 -31.49 46.57 -9.94
N LYS A 501 -32.07 47.27 -10.91
CA LYS A 501 -32.04 46.89 -12.32
C LYS A 501 -30.63 47.02 -12.89
N VAL A 502 -30.24 46.02 -13.71
CA VAL A 502 -28.98 45.99 -14.46
C VAL A 502 -29.33 45.89 -15.94
N SER A 503 -28.70 46.68 -16.80
CA SER A 503 -28.90 46.61 -18.24
C SER A 503 -27.65 47.03 -19.00
N THR A 504 -27.47 46.49 -20.20
CA THR A 504 -26.49 46.94 -21.19
C THR A 504 -27.11 47.73 -22.33
N LYS A 505 -28.45 47.75 -22.41
CA LYS A 505 -29.24 48.40 -23.48
C LYS A 505 -29.87 49.73 -23.02
N GLU A 506 -30.36 49.77 -21.79
CA GLU A 506 -31.03 50.91 -21.20
C GLU A 506 -30.04 51.70 -20.31
N ILE A 507 -29.92 52.98 -20.55
CA ILE A 507 -29.08 53.87 -19.73
C ILE A 507 -29.81 54.14 -18.41
N LEU A 508 -29.18 53.70 -17.30
CA LEU A 508 -29.68 53.86 -15.94
C LEU A 508 -28.81 54.86 -15.15
N ASP A 509 -29.13 55.07 -13.88
CA ASP A 509 -28.53 56.09 -13.02
C ASP A 509 -26.99 56.01 -12.92
N ILE A 510 -26.42 54.82 -12.94
CA ILE A 510 -24.99 54.60 -12.73
C ILE A 510 -24.42 53.76 -13.88
N GLN A 511 -23.32 54.26 -14.43
CA GLN A 511 -22.50 53.53 -15.40
C GLN A 511 -21.33 52.82 -14.71
N ILE A 512 -21.21 51.51 -14.94
CA ILE A 512 -20.13 50.67 -14.38
C ILE A 512 -19.27 50.17 -15.55
N LEU A 513 -17.99 50.48 -15.51
CA LEU A 513 -16.99 49.96 -16.44
C LEU A 513 -16.11 48.96 -15.72
N PRO A 514 -15.48 48.02 -16.41
CA PRO A 514 -14.61 47.01 -15.81
C PRO A 514 -13.21 47.58 -15.50
N ILE A 515 -13.17 48.57 -14.59
CA ILE A 515 -11.94 49.22 -14.15
C ILE A 515 -11.54 48.61 -12.81
N ASP A 516 -10.23 48.26 -12.62
CA ASP A 516 -9.77 47.73 -11.38
C ASP A 516 -9.41 48.82 -10.34
N ASN A 517 -9.03 48.39 -9.12
CA ASN A 517 -8.76 49.34 -8.03
C ASN A 517 -7.52 50.24 -8.27
N SER A 518 -6.69 49.90 -9.25
CA SER A 518 -5.55 50.72 -9.67
C SER A 518 -5.88 51.68 -10.81
N GLY A 519 -7.13 51.69 -11.28
CA GLY A 519 -7.59 52.49 -12.38
C GLY A 519 -7.35 51.88 -13.78
N GLN A 520 -6.89 50.61 -13.84
CA GLN A 520 -6.60 49.96 -15.10
C GLN A 520 -7.88 49.39 -15.73
N GLU A 521 -8.06 49.60 -17.04
CA GLU A 521 -9.15 49.10 -17.82
C GLU A 521 -9.01 47.60 -18.07
N ARG A 522 -10.05 46.84 -17.71
CA ARG A 522 -10.11 45.39 -17.82
C ARG A 522 -11.27 44.98 -18.74
N ILE A 523 -11.47 43.71 -18.96
CA ILE A 523 -12.62 43.17 -19.69
C ILE A 523 -13.61 42.48 -18.76
N TRP A 524 -14.88 42.39 -19.19
CA TRP A 524 -15.84 41.52 -18.54
C TRP A 524 -15.64 40.05 -18.87
N ARG A 525 -16.08 39.14 -17.99
CA ARG A 525 -16.02 37.69 -18.22
C ARG A 525 -17.08 37.18 -19.19
N ARG A 526 -18.10 38.01 -19.48
CA ARG A 526 -19.26 37.70 -20.34
C ARG A 526 -19.35 38.73 -21.46
N SER A 527 -19.95 38.32 -22.58
CA SER A 527 -20.31 39.24 -23.68
C SER A 527 -21.52 40.08 -23.32
N LYS A 528 -21.67 41.20 -24.01
CA LYS A 528 -22.73 42.18 -23.77
C LYS A 528 -24.12 41.58 -23.91
N ASP A 529 -24.32 40.68 -24.87
CA ASP A 529 -25.63 40.14 -25.27
C ASP A 529 -26.33 39.34 -24.18
N VAL A 530 -25.56 38.69 -23.26
CA VAL A 530 -26.11 37.79 -22.23
C VAL A 530 -26.39 38.47 -20.90
N ILE A 531 -25.97 39.72 -20.70
CA ILE A 531 -26.07 40.40 -19.40
C ILE A 531 -27.54 40.69 -18.99
N ASP A 532 -28.35 41.17 -19.91
CA ASP A 532 -29.76 41.48 -19.62
C ASP A 532 -30.55 40.19 -19.34
N ASP A 533 -30.22 39.10 -20.03
CA ASP A 533 -30.82 37.77 -19.77
C ASP A 533 -30.38 37.20 -18.41
N MET A 534 -29.11 37.36 -18.04
CA MET A 534 -28.62 36.98 -16.72
C MET A 534 -29.24 37.80 -15.59
N PHE A 535 -29.59 39.07 -15.85
CA PHE A 535 -30.31 39.84 -14.87
C PHE A 535 -31.76 39.36 -14.72
N ASN A 536 -32.43 39.07 -15.81
CA ASN A 536 -33.83 38.60 -15.82
C ASN A 536 -33.94 37.20 -15.14
N SER A 537 -32.91 36.35 -15.26
CA SER A 537 -32.85 35.04 -14.57
C SER A 537 -32.38 35.13 -13.11
N GLY A 538 -32.02 36.31 -12.62
CA GLY A 538 -31.49 36.50 -11.28
C GLY A 538 -30.06 35.97 -11.06
N ASP A 539 -29.32 35.77 -12.16
CA ASP A 539 -27.96 35.23 -12.12
C ASP A 539 -26.85 36.29 -12.06
N ILE A 540 -27.21 37.59 -12.14
CA ILE A 540 -26.29 38.73 -12.03
C ILE A 540 -26.84 39.78 -11.06
N TRP A 541 -25.95 40.38 -10.28
CA TRP A 541 -26.31 41.47 -9.37
C TRP A 541 -25.15 42.44 -9.17
N VAL A 542 -25.45 43.61 -8.58
CA VAL A 542 -24.47 44.63 -8.26
C VAL A 542 -24.39 44.83 -6.74
N ASN A 543 -23.17 44.81 -6.23
CA ASN A 543 -22.86 45.16 -4.84
C ASN A 543 -22.17 46.52 -4.75
N GLU A 544 -22.58 47.30 -3.76
CA GLU A 544 -21.88 48.52 -3.37
C GLU A 544 -20.68 48.12 -2.49
N THR A 545 -19.51 48.70 -2.78
CA THR A 545 -18.27 48.47 -2.06
C THR A 545 -17.63 49.81 -1.72
N SER A 546 -16.61 49.79 -0.86
CA SER A 546 -15.83 51.03 -0.55
C SER A 546 -15.20 51.68 -1.78
N ASN A 547 -15.04 50.95 -2.88
CA ASN A 547 -14.44 51.41 -4.13
C ASN A 547 -15.47 51.58 -5.26
N GLY A 548 -16.78 51.77 -4.93
CA GLY A 548 -17.87 51.91 -5.88
C GLY A 548 -18.64 50.61 -6.11
N TYR A 549 -19.38 50.58 -7.21
CA TYR A 549 -20.23 49.44 -7.55
C TYR A 549 -19.50 48.36 -8.32
N GLN A 550 -19.64 47.09 -7.88
CA GLN A 550 -19.06 45.93 -8.54
C GLN A 550 -20.16 44.94 -8.94
N VAL A 551 -19.97 44.36 -10.14
CA VAL A 551 -20.93 43.42 -10.72
C VAL A 551 -20.47 42.01 -10.44
N TYR A 552 -21.36 41.17 -9.94
CA TYR A 552 -21.17 39.76 -9.66
C TYR A 552 -22.17 38.91 -10.42
N PHE A 553 -21.77 37.66 -10.67
CA PHE A 553 -22.68 36.68 -11.26
C PHE A 553 -22.61 35.34 -10.54
N LYS A 554 -23.69 34.53 -10.63
CA LYS A 554 -23.76 33.17 -10.14
C LYS A 554 -23.02 32.24 -11.08
N PHE A 555 -21.90 31.68 -10.62
CA PHE A 555 -21.18 30.64 -11.36
C PHE A 555 -21.69 29.28 -10.90
N LYS A 556 -22.60 28.67 -11.65
CA LYS A 556 -23.20 27.35 -11.36
C LYS A 556 -22.36 26.17 -11.85
N GLY A 557 -21.36 26.41 -12.67
CA GLY A 557 -20.47 25.36 -13.21
C GLY A 557 -19.34 24.88 -12.28
N GLY A 558 -19.22 25.45 -11.07
CA GLY A 558 -18.14 25.14 -10.12
C GLY A 558 -18.22 23.76 -9.50
N LEU A 559 -19.40 23.14 -9.46
CA LEU A 559 -19.61 21.80 -8.91
C LEU A 559 -19.15 20.66 -9.83
N SER A 560 -18.57 20.97 -10.99
CA SER A 560 -18.00 19.95 -11.91
C SER A 560 -16.76 19.25 -11.36
N GLY A 561 -16.39 19.48 -10.10
CA GLY A 561 -15.22 18.95 -9.44
C GLY A 561 -13.95 19.77 -9.70
N LYS A 562 -13.00 19.64 -8.79
CA LYS A 562 -11.71 20.32 -8.80
C LYS A 562 -10.61 19.38 -9.28
N MET A 563 -9.71 19.89 -10.12
CA MET A 563 -8.53 19.12 -10.51
C MET A 563 -7.73 18.71 -9.27
N VAL A 564 -7.22 17.49 -9.29
CA VAL A 564 -6.34 16.97 -8.23
C VAL A 564 -5.13 17.88 -8.09
N GLN A 565 -4.90 18.36 -6.89
CA GLN A 565 -3.75 19.20 -6.56
C GLN A 565 -2.57 18.34 -6.11
N SER A 566 -1.36 18.82 -6.34
CA SER A 566 -0.12 18.13 -5.94
C SER A 566 0.13 18.10 -4.43
N ILE A 567 -0.71 18.76 -3.63
CA ILE A 567 -0.66 18.75 -2.16
C ILE A 567 -2.07 18.54 -1.61
N TRP A 568 -2.20 17.52 -0.76
CA TRP A 568 -3.38 17.23 0.04
C TRP A 568 -3.08 17.54 1.51
N TYR A 569 -3.68 18.59 2.05
CA TYR A 569 -3.37 19.09 3.40
C TYR A 569 -4.53 19.05 4.39
N ASP A 570 -5.69 18.53 3.98
CA ASP A 570 -6.87 18.38 4.84
C ASP A 570 -6.55 17.48 6.04
N SER A 571 -7.15 17.80 7.19
CA SER A 571 -7.02 17.01 8.42
C SER A 571 -7.55 15.59 8.29
N LYS A 572 -8.51 15.34 7.40
CA LYS A 572 -9.08 14.02 7.13
C LYS A 572 -8.05 12.97 6.68
N TYR A 573 -6.88 13.40 6.18
CA TYR A 573 -5.80 12.50 5.77
C TYR A 573 -4.90 12.06 6.92
N SER A 574 -5.11 12.57 8.14
CA SER A 574 -4.33 12.19 9.32
C SER A 574 -4.47 10.69 9.62
N ALA A 575 -3.35 9.96 9.59
CA ALA A 575 -3.33 8.52 9.85
C ALA A 575 -3.72 8.19 11.31
N SER A 576 -3.29 9.01 12.28
CA SER A 576 -3.63 8.81 13.70
C SER A 576 -5.09 9.09 14.02
N ASP A 577 -5.66 10.19 13.46
CA ASP A 577 -7.02 10.61 13.81
C ASP A 577 -8.10 9.90 12.99
N TYR A 578 -7.80 9.58 11.72
CA TYR A 578 -8.75 8.99 10.78
C TYR A 578 -8.33 7.61 10.28
N GLY A 579 -7.11 7.13 10.60
CA GLY A 579 -6.68 5.74 10.39
C GLY A 579 -6.90 4.93 11.67
N THR A 580 -5.99 5.04 12.63
CA THR A 580 -5.97 4.22 13.86
C THR A 580 -7.28 4.32 14.65
N LYS A 581 -7.79 5.53 14.93
CA LYS A 581 -9.04 5.68 15.69
C LYS A 581 -10.26 5.09 15.00
N ILE A 582 -10.34 5.18 13.66
CA ILE A 582 -11.45 4.59 12.93
C ILE A 582 -11.36 3.06 12.98
N LEU A 583 -10.17 2.51 12.76
CA LEU A 583 -9.96 1.06 12.81
C LEU A 583 -10.26 0.51 14.21
N ASP A 584 -9.69 1.10 15.25
CA ASP A 584 -9.93 0.70 16.66
C ASP A 584 -11.44 0.73 17.02
N ASN A 585 -12.15 1.76 16.57
CA ASN A 585 -13.59 1.86 16.78
C ASN A 585 -14.39 0.83 15.97
N THR A 586 -13.91 0.44 14.79
CA THR A 586 -14.58 -0.54 13.93
C THR A 586 -14.41 -1.95 14.46
N ILE A 587 -13.18 -2.30 14.88
CA ILE A 587 -12.86 -3.64 15.40
C ILE A 587 -13.25 -3.77 16.88
N GLY A 588 -13.33 -2.66 17.62
CA GLY A 588 -13.62 -2.64 19.07
C GLY A 588 -12.40 -2.96 19.94
N VAL A 589 -11.25 -3.25 19.36
CA VAL A 589 -10.00 -3.57 20.06
C VAL A 589 -8.91 -2.60 19.62
N ARG A 590 -8.14 -2.06 20.57
CA ARG A 590 -7.08 -1.10 20.28
C ARG A 590 -5.77 -1.81 19.91
N GLU A 591 -5.01 -1.15 19.06
CA GLU A 591 -3.60 -1.51 18.72
C GLU A 591 -3.42 -2.90 18.08
N LEU A 592 -4.48 -3.50 17.50
CA LEU A 592 -4.35 -4.75 16.73
C LEU A 592 -3.54 -4.58 15.45
N PHE A 593 -3.54 -3.39 14.89
CA PHE A 593 -2.80 -3.07 13.67
C PHE A 593 -2.15 -1.68 13.79
N SER A 594 -0.87 -1.60 13.48
CA SER A 594 -0.11 -0.36 13.55
C SER A 594 -0.18 0.40 12.24
N TYR A 595 -0.41 1.71 12.31
CA TYR A 595 -0.35 2.65 11.18
C TYR A 595 -1.33 2.38 10.03
N PRO A 596 -2.62 2.11 10.28
CA PRO A 596 -3.60 2.03 9.21
C PRO A 596 -3.71 3.39 8.49
N LYS A 597 -3.94 3.35 7.18
CA LYS A 597 -4.21 4.56 6.40
C LYS A 597 -5.56 5.16 6.76
N SER A 598 -5.69 6.48 6.56
CA SER A 598 -7.00 7.10 6.58
C SER A 598 -7.85 6.61 5.39
N PRO A 599 -9.08 6.10 5.59
CA PRO A 599 -9.99 5.75 4.51
C PRO A 599 -10.23 6.92 3.53
N PHE A 600 -10.20 8.16 4.01
CA PHE A 600 -10.36 9.34 3.18
C PHE A 600 -9.20 9.56 2.19
N THR A 601 -7.97 9.19 2.59
CA THR A 601 -6.83 9.19 1.66
C THR A 601 -7.07 8.20 0.53
N VAL A 602 -7.51 7.00 0.84
CA VAL A 602 -7.78 5.95 -0.15
C VAL A 602 -8.98 6.31 -1.03
N ILE A 603 -10.06 6.85 -0.45
CA ILE A 603 -11.23 7.36 -1.17
C ILE A 603 -10.82 8.38 -2.25
N ASP A 604 -10.03 9.39 -1.87
CA ASP A 604 -9.64 10.44 -2.81
C ASP A 604 -8.63 9.94 -3.86
N ASN A 605 -7.80 8.92 -3.54
CA ASN A 605 -7.01 8.19 -4.53
C ASN A 605 -7.90 7.47 -5.54
N ILE A 606 -8.90 6.69 -5.08
CA ILE A 606 -9.83 5.96 -5.96
C ILE A 606 -10.62 6.94 -6.84
N ARG A 607 -11.14 8.03 -6.29
CA ARG A 607 -11.85 9.08 -7.04
C ARG A 607 -10.97 9.76 -8.08
N SER A 608 -9.70 9.98 -7.77
CA SER A 608 -8.73 10.53 -8.71
C SER A 608 -8.45 9.60 -9.88
N ILE A 609 -8.61 8.29 -9.69
CA ILE A 609 -8.40 7.26 -10.71
C ILE A 609 -9.65 7.04 -11.56
N SER A 610 -10.83 7.00 -10.94
CA SER A 610 -12.07 6.67 -11.64
C SER A 610 -13.26 7.45 -11.10
N SER A 611 -13.98 8.12 -12.01
CA SER A 611 -15.28 8.73 -11.75
C SER A 611 -16.43 7.73 -11.87
N GLU A 612 -16.17 6.50 -12.34
CA GLU A 612 -17.18 5.46 -12.46
C GLU A 612 -17.55 4.91 -11.09
N ASN A 613 -18.83 4.59 -10.90
CA ASN A 613 -19.33 3.96 -9.69
C ASN A 613 -19.33 2.41 -9.76
N THR A 614 -18.65 1.84 -10.74
CA THR A 614 -18.46 0.41 -10.96
C THR A 614 -16.98 0.10 -11.24
N GLY A 615 -16.65 -1.19 -11.30
CA GLY A 615 -15.29 -1.64 -11.62
C GLY A 615 -14.57 -2.26 -10.44
N ILE A 616 -13.33 -2.69 -10.68
CA ILE A 616 -12.51 -3.42 -9.71
C ILE A 616 -11.43 -2.49 -9.16
N VAL A 617 -11.33 -2.44 -7.83
CA VAL A 617 -10.23 -1.81 -7.09
C VAL A 617 -9.34 -2.93 -6.54
N LEU A 618 -8.08 -2.95 -6.96
CA LEU A 618 -7.10 -3.95 -6.52
C LEU A 618 -6.11 -3.33 -5.54
N ASP A 619 -5.89 -4.01 -4.42
CA ASP A 619 -4.83 -3.71 -3.46
C ASP A 619 -4.12 -5.01 -3.07
N PHE A 620 -2.85 -5.13 -3.43
CA PHE A 620 -2.05 -6.32 -3.13
C PHE A 620 -1.01 -6.11 -2.01
N PHE A 621 -1.22 -5.06 -1.22
CA PHE A 621 -0.63 -4.80 0.09
C PHE A 621 -1.73 -4.31 1.05
N ALA A 622 -2.75 -5.15 1.24
CA ALA A 622 -4.03 -4.74 1.81
C ALA A 622 -3.96 -4.29 3.28
N GLY A 623 -2.98 -4.78 4.03
CA GLY A 623 -2.81 -4.41 5.44
C GLY A 623 -4.09 -4.63 6.26
N SER A 624 -4.58 -3.55 6.86
CA SER A 624 -5.82 -3.56 7.66
C SER A 624 -7.12 -3.51 6.85
N GLY A 625 -7.08 -3.56 5.52
CA GLY A 625 -8.28 -3.50 4.67
C GLY A 625 -8.85 -2.10 4.44
N THR A 626 -8.08 -1.05 4.66
CA THR A 626 -8.54 0.33 4.43
C THR A 626 -9.12 0.54 3.03
N THR A 627 -8.61 -0.16 2.03
CA THR A 627 -9.10 -0.09 0.64
C THR A 627 -10.52 -0.66 0.52
N ALA A 628 -10.84 -1.78 1.17
CA ALA A 628 -12.23 -2.29 1.22
C ALA A 628 -13.16 -1.30 1.91
N HIS A 629 -12.74 -0.76 3.05
CA HIS A 629 -13.49 0.26 3.78
C HIS A 629 -13.78 1.49 2.90
N ALA A 630 -12.79 1.96 2.15
CA ALA A 630 -12.96 3.07 1.21
C ALA A 630 -13.96 2.74 0.09
N VAL A 631 -13.87 1.55 -0.51
CA VAL A 631 -14.79 1.11 -1.57
C VAL A 631 -16.23 0.99 -1.06
N ILE A 632 -16.44 0.40 0.12
CA ILE A 632 -17.76 0.27 0.75
C ILE A 632 -18.37 1.66 1.00
N ASN A 633 -17.58 2.60 1.54
CA ASN A 633 -18.04 3.97 1.78
C ASN A 633 -18.40 4.69 0.48
N LEU A 634 -17.60 4.55 -0.57
CA LEU A 634 -17.90 5.12 -1.89
C LEU A 634 -19.20 4.55 -2.47
N ASN A 635 -19.39 3.23 -2.40
CA ASN A 635 -20.60 2.57 -2.90
C ASN A 635 -21.85 3.05 -2.12
N ARG A 636 -21.74 3.30 -0.81
CA ARG A 636 -22.83 3.85 0.01
C ARG A 636 -23.13 5.30 -0.35
N GLU A 637 -22.12 6.10 -0.68
CA GLU A 637 -22.26 7.52 -0.98
C GLU A 637 -22.92 7.76 -2.34
N ASP A 638 -22.53 7.00 -3.37
CA ASP A 638 -22.97 7.21 -4.75
C ASP A 638 -23.86 6.08 -5.32
N ASN A 639 -24.33 5.15 -4.46
CA ASN A 639 -25.06 3.94 -4.83
C ASN A 639 -24.32 3.12 -5.90
N GLY A 640 -22.99 3.07 -5.78
CA GLY A 640 -22.12 2.36 -6.70
C GLY A 640 -22.07 0.88 -6.45
N ASN A 641 -21.47 0.16 -7.41
CA ASN A 641 -21.19 -1.27 -7.34
C ASN A 641 -19.73 -1.55 -7.72
N ARG A 642 -18.80 -0.85 -7.05
CA ARG A 642 -17.38 -1.17 -7.15
C ARG A 642 -17.09 -2.42 -6.36
N LYS A 643 -16.20 -3.26 -6.90
CA LYS A 643 -15.71 -4.46 -6.24
C LYS A 643 -14.26 -4.25 -5.83
N TYR A 644 -13.84 -4.98 -4.78
CA TYR A 644 -12.45 -4.94 -4.35
C TYR A 644 -11.79 -6.30 -4.40
N ILE A 645 -10.49 -6.32 -4.68
CA ILE A 645 -9.61 -7.48 -4.56
C ILE A 645 -8.47 -7.10 -3.64
N LEU A 646 -8.38 -7.76 -2.49
CA LEU A 646 -7.37 -7.51 -1.48
C LEU A 646 -6.48 -8.73 -1.31
N VAL A 647 -5.16 -8.52 -1.32
CA VAL A 647 -4.18 -9.58 -1.07
C VAL A 647 -3.35 -9.23 0.14
N GLU A 648 -3.28 -10.15 1.09
CA GLU A 648 -2.50 -10.01 2.31
C GLU A 648 -1.94 -11.37 2.74
N GLN A 649 -0.72 -11.40 3.28
CA GLN A 649 -0.12 -12.62 3.81
C GLN A 649 0.11 -12.59 5.32
N GLY A 650 -0.15 -11.45 5.98
CA GLY A 650 0.06 -11.26 7.42
C GLY A 650 -0.76 -12.21 8.27
N GLU A 651 -0.23 -12.57 9.45
CA GLU A 651 -0.94 -13.43 10.43
C GLU A 651 -2.25 -12.77 10.93
N TYR A 652 -2.36 -11.45 10.79
CA TYR A 652 -3.55 -10.67 11.12
C TYR A 652 -4.66 -10.72 10.06
N PHE A 653 -4.50 -11.50 9.01
CA PHE A 653 -5.51 -11.65 7.94
C PHE A 653 -6.88 -11.99 8.48
N ASP A 654 -6.98 -13.00 9.36
CA ASP A 654 -8.25 -13.46 9.91
C ASP A 654 -8.76 -12.58 11.07
N SER A 655 -7.88 -11.83 11.75
CA SER A 655 -8.24 -11.05 12.94
C SER A 655 -8.48 -9.57 12.68
N VAL A 656 -7.97 -9.04 11.57
CA VAL A 656 -8.07 -7.61 11.22
C VAL A 656 -8.69 -7.38 9.85
N LEU A 657 -8.18 -8.07 8.81
CA LEU A 657 -8.60 -7.82 7.43
C LEU A 657 -9.96 -8.46 7.12
N LYS A 658 -10.18 -9.72 7.52
CA LYS A 658 -11.41 -10.49 7.30
C LYS A 658 -12.54 -9.99 8.18
#